data_146a4663b71092aa8c114f0504816b9b
#
_entry.id   146a4663b71092aa8c114f0504816b9b
#
_cell.length_a   1.000
_cell.length_b   1.000
_cell.length_c   1.000
_cell.angle_alpha   90.00
_cell.angle_beta   90.00
_cell.angle_gamma   90.00
#
_symmetry.space_group_name_H-M   'P 1'
#
loop_
_entity.id
_entity.type
_entity.pdbx_description
1 polymer ?
#
loop_
_entity_poly.entity_id
_entity_poly.type
_entity_poly.pdbx_seq_one_letter_code
_entity_poly.pdbx_strand_id
1 'polypeptide(L)'
;MHGRRALLIGSAAVAATAAAIVGHTRGATPPPTRATAPSPASGRPAAEGEHALLLQVLAHPDDDLYFMNPDTSQAVAAGIPLVCVYVTAGEADGVNKMPGRPHPPADKSAYASARHQGLRQSYATQLGLPVFSGWRTEVTTLAGGHQAEVNTLEHRGRRVELVFLDLAMHTPAGHMGAPALWRDNGLPLRTVVVDGSPLRRVQTYDYDDLVDVLVALFERYRPTLVHTLDPDPDIQHSDLRTRIRDSEQPGFSDHADHTAVAAFTWAALIRWSQTAAGGPPPFAATAFRGYYNHHWPENLPESVLRAKAEHLMPYGAAPDWQCGNPSGCGDYNVGGDRPLTNRKGWVRSTHYRYPGPRIALAQEPDGKLTGYGVLGMRAVRWRETAEGVFGRPTDLGGGPLAPALGSASLRDGRQLLLGLRLAALEGRGGSDLREIVVLEQRAVGGEFGAWTGLGNPETDPVRGRRIGVPVAVTARDGRVHLFVRDADQGISTRVRALDGRWSPWRGLGGGPVQDGLTAVVGEDGGVHVYAPGRDTVHHWTPEGPAPLAGLPVPADAVAAVGGRLYYRTPASSALTATAGPPVDFPGYGPVTAAGPYLLGRDTSGTLQLLHRGRSGRIQRAARDLVTLGGPALSATRNGPVAAGLSPAARPWLWYPDSSTGTGTARKI
;
A
#
# COMPACT_ATOMS: atom_id res chain seq x y z
N MET A 1 -10.90 -9.04 62.03
CA MET A 1 -12.23 -9.44 61.50
C MET A 1 -12.93 -8.19 60.99
N HIS A 2 -13.31 -8.15 59.81
CA HIS A 2 -14.03 -7.14 58.97
C HIS A 2 -13.21 -6.65 57.80
N GLY A 3 -13.71 -7.05 56.63
CA GLY A 3 -13.60 -6.31 55.43
C GLY A 3 -13.14 -7.08 54.21
N ARG A 4 -13.90 -8.08 53.75
CA ARG A 4 -13.85 -8.60 52.38
C ARG A 4 -15.27 -8.66 51.82
N ARG A 5 -15.77 -7.53 51.29
CA ARG A 5 -16.97 -7.47 50.41
C ARG A 5 -17.05 -6.11 49.78
N ALA A 6 -16.31 -5.89 48.68
CA ALA A 6 -16.59 -4.82 47.72
C ALA A 6 -15.65 -4.97 46.50
N LEU A 7 -15.84 -5.98 45.68
CA LEU A 7 -15.21 -6.07 44.35
C LEU A 7 -15.90 -7.12 43.46
N LEU A 8 -17.23 -7.03 43.31
CA LEU A 8 -17.96 -7.94 42.40
C LEU A 8 -19.20 -7.30 41.71
N ILE A 9 -19.22 -5.98 41.54
CA ILE A 9 -20.37 -5.31 40.85
C ILE A 9 -19.96 -4.61 39.55
N GLY A 10 -18.63 -4.54 39.23
CA GLY A 10 -18.18 -3.86 38.02
C GLY A 10 -18.16 -4.68 36.71
N SER A 11 -18.25 -6.01 36.79
CA SER A 11 -18.02 -6.86 35.60
C SER A 11 -19.28 -7.33 34.88
N ALA A 12 -20.46 -7.13 35.45
CA ALA A 12 -21.72 -7.59 34.84
C ALA A 12 -22.36 -6.57 33.89
N ALA A 13 -22.09 -5.28 34.04
CA ALA A 13 -22.67 -4.23 33.19
C ALA A 13 -22.04 -4.13 31.79
N VAL A 14 -20.77 -4.48 31.64
CA VAL A 14 -20.07 -4.42 30.34
C VAL A 14 -20.44 -5.60 29.42
N ALA A 15 -20.75 -6.75 30.00
CA ALA A 15 -21.16 -7.93 29.23
C ALA A 15 -22.60 -7.81 28.69
N ALA A 16 -23.50 -7.09 29.38
CA ALA A 16 -24.87 -6.90 28.93
C ALA A 16 -24.99 -5.93 27.75
N THR A 17 -24.13 -4.91 27.66
CA THR A 17 -24.15 -3.94 26.55
C THR A 17 -23.60 -4.52 25.26
N ALA A 18 -22.60 -5.42 25.34
CA ALA A 18 -22.06 -6.10 24.15
C ALA A 18 -23.05 -7.13 23.56
N ALA A 19 -23.87 -7.80 24.41
CA ALA A 19 -24.88 -8.74 23.95
C ALA A 19 -26.09 -8.07 23.28
N ALA A 20 -26.44 -6.84 23.68
CA ALA A 20 -27.57 -6.09 23.09
C ALA A 20 -27.24 -5.57 21.68
N ILE A 21 -25.98 -5.29 21.36
CA ILE A 21 -25.55 -4.82 20.02
C ILE A 21 -25.48 -5.97 19.01
N VAL A 22 -25.18 -7.20 19.46
CA VAL A 22 -25.15 -8.40 18.58
C VAL A 22 -26.57 -8.93 18.28
N GLY A 23 -27.56 -8.61 19.11
CA GLY A 23 -28.94 -9.10 18.95
C GLY A 23 -29.80 -8.37 17.90
N HIS A 24 -29.39 -7.19 17.43
CA HIS A 24 -30.21 -6.36 16.52
C HIS A 24 -29.82 -6.41 15.04
N THR A 25 -28.81 -7.19 14.64
CA THR A 25 -28.39 -7.32 13.23
C THR A 25 -28.86 -8.59 12.54
N ARG A 26 -29.83 -9.34 13.11
CA ARG A 26 -30.52 -10.43 12.40
C ARG A 26 -31.79 -9.92 11.71
N GLY A 27 -31.72 -8.77 11.07
CA GLY A 27 -32.69 -8.32 10.08
C GLY A 27 -32.20 -8.73 8.70
N ALA A 28 -33.08 -9.35 7.90
CA ALA A 28 -32.91 -9.89 6.57
C ALA A 28 -31.64 -9.42 5.83
N THR A 29 -30.71 -10.34 5.55
CA THR A 29 -29.59 -10.12 4.62
C THR A 29 -30.18 -9.58 3.31
N PRO A 30 -29.87 -8.34 2.88
CA PRO A 30 -30.31 -7.90 1.57
C PRO A 30 -29.75 -8.86 0.53
N PRO A 31 -30.48 -9.11 -0.57
CA PRO A 31 -30.00 -9.98 -1.63
C PRO A 31 -28.62 -9.47 -2.08
N PRO A 32 -27.64 -10.35 -2.41
CA PRO A 32 -26.31 -9.95 -2.79
C PRO A 32 -26.41 -8.97 -3.95
N THR A 33 -26.00 -7.72 -3.70
CA THR A 33 -25.96 -6.68 -4.71
C THR A 33 -24.99 -7.14 -5.78
N ARG A 34 -25.46 -7.26 -7.01
CA ARG A 34 -24.67 -7.75 -8.13
C ARG A 34 -23.50 -6.79 -8.34
N ALA A 35 -22.26 -7.31 -8.36
CA ALA A 35 -21.08 -6.52 -8.70
C ALA A 35 -21.32 -5.73 -9.99
N THR A 36 -20.91 -4.47 -10.02
CA THR A 36 -20.99 -3.65 -11.23
C THR A 36 -20.12 -4.27 -12.32
N ALA A 37 -20.48 -4.11 -13.59
CA ALA A 37 -19.64 -4.61 -14.68
C ALA A 37 -18.29 -3.88 -14.71
N PRO A 38 -17.18 -4.56 -15.06
CA PRO A 38 -15.90 -3.89 -15.24
C PRO A 38 -16.00 -2.83 -16.36
N SER A 39 -15.31 -1.70 -16.18
CA SER A 39 -15.31 -0.65 -17.19
C SER A 39 -14.73 -1.17 -18.51
N PRO A 40 -15.37 -0.87 -19.67
CA PRO A 40 -14.87 -1.35 -20.97
C PRO A 40 -13.52 -0.70 -21.31
N ALA A 41 -12.71 -1.41 -22.12
CA ALA A 41 -11.56 -0.81 -22.76
C ALA A 41 -12.03 0.29 -23.72
N SER A 42 -11.43 1.46 -23.63
CA SER A 42 -11.75 2.55 -24.58
C SER A 42 -10.95 2.42 -25.88
N GLY A 43 -9.81 1.73 -25.86
CA GLY A 43 -8.85 1.68 -26.96
C GLY A 43 -8.22 3.03 -27.30
N ARG A 44 -8.56 4.09 -26.56
CA ARG A 44 -8.06 5.46 -26.76
C ARG A 44 -6.76 5.66 -26.02
N PRO A 45 -5.95 6.66 -26.39
CA PRO A 45 -4.83 7.07 -25.56
C PRO A 45 -5.30 7.41 -24.14
N ALA A 46 -4.65 6.83 -23.14
CA ALA A 46 -4.83 7.23 -21.76
C ALA A 46 -4.02 8.50 -21.46
N ALA A 47 -4.38 9.21 -20.40
CA ALA A 47 -3.63 10.37 -19.95
C ALA A 47 -2.26 9.96 -19.42
N GLU A 48 -1.28 10.87 -19.51
CA GLU A 48 0.06 10.74 -18.93
C GLU A 48 0.27 11.84 -17.89
N GLY A 49 1.02 11.53 -16.83
CA GLY A 49 1.38 12.52 -15.82
C GLY A 49 2.34 13.56 -16.39
N GLU A 50 2.05 14.84 -16.16
CA GLU A 50 2.91 15.95 -16.60
C GLU A 50 4.01 16.23 -15.58
N HIS A 51 3.66 16.19 -14.28
CA HIS A 51 4.53 16.50 -13.17
C HIS A 51 4.41 15.41 -12.09
N ALA A 52 5.52 15.09 -11.45
CA ALA A 52 5.50 14.20 -10.28
C ALA A 52 4.91 14.94 -9.08
N LEU A 53 3.93 14.36 -8.41
CA LEU A 53 3.43 14.82 -7.11
C LEU A 53 2.94 13.61 -6.32
N LEU A 54 3.43 13.46 -5.10
CA LEU A 54 2.94 12.48 -4.15
C LEU A 54 1.91 13.14 -3.22
N LEU A 55 0.68 12.60 -3.19
CA LEU A 55 -0.33 12.96 -2.21
C LEU A 55 -0.60 11.76 -1.31
N GLN A 56 -0.56 11.98 -0.01
CA GLN A 56 -0.88 10.96 1.00
C GLN A 56 -2.18 11.34 1.70
N VAL A 57 -3.09 10.39 1.87
CA VAL A 57 -4.30 10.55 2.69
C VAL A 57 -4.18 9.63 3.89
N LEU A 58 -4.16 10.22 5.07
CA LEU A 58 -3.73 9.66 6.34
C LEU A 58 -4.83 9.82 7.38
N ALA A 59 -4.98 8.85 8.25
CA ALA A 59 -5.95 8.96 9.33
C ALA A 59 -5.45 9.91 10.42
N HIS A 60 -4.21 9.71 10.88
CA HIS A 60 -3.64 10.45 12.02
C HIS A 60 -2.34 11.17 11.65
N PRO A 61 -2.00 12.26 12.40
CA PRO A 61 -0.73 12.96 12.29
C PRO A 61 0.45 12.09 12.77
N ASP A 62 1.01 11.23 11.92
CA ASP A 62 2.21 10.39 12.07
C ASP A 62 2.15 9.09 11.23
N ASP A 63 1.02 8.74 10.67
CA ASP A 63 0.84 7.50 9.89
C ASP A 63 1.85 7.39 8.74
N ASP A 64 2.15 8.50 8.08
CA ASP A 64 3.16 8.61 7.02
C ASP A 64 4.58 8.32 7.52
N LEU A 65 4.89 8.80 8.73
CA LEU A 65 6.19 8.59 9.35
C LEU A 65 6.38 7.14 9.81
N TYR A 66 5.31 6.53 10.36
CA TYR A 66 5.33 5.16 10.85
C TYR A 66 5.18 4.11 9.76
N PHE A 67 4.23 4.28 8.84
CA PHE A 67 3.81 3.19 7.97
C PHE A 67 4.26 3.34 6.52
N MET A 68 4.60 4.58 6.08
CA MET A 68 4.95 4.86 4.68
C MET A 68 6.44 5.19 4.46
N ASN A 69 7.24 5.37 5.51
CA ASN A 69 8.69 5.44 5.39
C ASN A 69 9.29 4.02 5.26
N PRO A 70 10.30 3.82 4.39
CA PRO A 70 11.16 4.85 3.78
C PRO A 70 10.64 5.48 2.47
N ASP A 71 9.53 5.03 1.89
CA ASP A 71 9.07 5.51 0.57
C ASP A 71 8.80 7.02 0.57
N THR A 72 8.18 7.55 1.64
CA THR A 72 7.92 8.99 1.79
C THR A 72 9.22 9.80 1.82
N SER A 73 10.17 9.42 2.68
CA SER A 73 11.44 10.14 2.82
C SER A 73 12.29 10.06 1.55
N GLN A 74 12.25 8.94 0.84
CA GLN A 74 12.93 8.79 -0.46
C GLN A 74 12.30 9.68 -1.53
N ALA A 75 10.97 9.82 -1.56
CA ALA A 75 10.28 10.74 -2.46
C ALA A 75 10.69 12.19 -2.19
N VAL A 76 10.70 12.63 -0.92
CA VAL A 76 11.16 13.96 -0.51
C VAL A 76 12.63 14.18 -0.88
N ALA A 77 13.50 13.20 -0.60
CA ALA A 77 14.92 13.28 -0.95
C ALA A 77 15.16 13.37 -2.46
N ALA A 78 14.33 12.73 -3.26
CA ALA A 78 14.35 12.79 -4.72
C ALA A 78 13.76 14.10 -5.30
N GLY A 79 13.25 15.01 -4.46
CA GLY A 79 12.68 16.27 -4.90
C GLY A 79 11.24 16.18 -5.41
N ILE A 80 10.54 15.07 -5.14
CA ILE A 80 9.12 14.94 -5.49
C ILE A 80 8.31 15.79 -4.53
N PRO A 81 7.49 16.74 -5.02
CA PRO A 81 6.58 17.50 -4.16
C PRO A 81 5.64 16.56 -3.39
N LEU A 82 5.48 16.82 -2.10
CA LEU A 82 4.68 16.01 -1.19
C LEU A 82 3.52 16.83 -0.62
N VAL A 83 2.33 16.25 -0.61
CA VAL A 83 1.14 16.75 0.08
C VAL A 83 0.65 15.65 1.02
N CYS A 84 0.60 15.92 2.33
CA CYS A 84 0.04 15.03 3.34
C CYS A 84 -1.31 15.58 3.81
N VAL A 85 -2.38 14.83 3.61
CA VAL A 85 -3.74 15.16 4.06
C VAL A 85 -4.06 14.33 5.30
N TYR A 86 -4.07 14.96 6.47
CA TYR A 86 -4.46 14.35 7.74
C TYR A 86 -5.95 14.55 7.96
N VAL A 87 -6.70 13.46 7.96
CA VAL A 87 -8.18 13.52 8.02
C VAL A 87 -8.64 13.79 9.44
N THR A 88 -8.03 13.16 10.45
CA THR A 88 -8.37 13.43 11.85
C THR A 88 -7.32 14.30 12.54
N ALA A 89 -7.71 14.97 13.62
CA ALA A 89 -6.80 15.78 14.42
C ALA A 89 -5.80 14.93 15.21
N GLY A 90 -6.04 13.63 15.36
CA GLY A 90 -5.19 12.71 16.12
C GLY A 90 -5.15 13.02 17.62
N GLU A 91 -6.20 13.62 18.16
CA GLU A 91 -6.29 14.13 19.52
C GLU A 91 -6.34 13.06 20.62
N ALA A 92 -6.59 11.80 20.25
CA ALA A 92 -6.63 10.64 21.14
C ALA A 92 -7.38 10.90 22.48
N ASP A 93 -6.74 10.62 23.62
CA ASP A 93 -7.22 10.92 24.96
C ASP A 93 -6.92 12.36 25.43
N GLY A 94 -6.23 13.16 24.62
CA GLY A 94 -5.82 14.54 24.92
C GLY A 94 -4.61 14.61 25.88
N VAL A 95 -3.95 13.48 26.18
CA VAL A 95 -2.86 13.45 27.16
C VAL A 95 -1.51 13.27 26.50
N ASN A 96 -0.74 14.35 26.35
CA ASN A 96 0.62 14.32 25.82
C ASN A 96 1.60 13.82 26.89
N LYS A 97 1.80 12.50 26.97
CA LYS A 97 2.50 11.81 28.06
C LYS A 97 4.01 11.95 27.95
N MET A 98 4.54 12.82 28.78
CA MET A 98 5.99 13.03 28.88
C MET A 98 6.66 11.92 29.72
N PRO A 99 7.71 11.23 29.22
CA PRO A 99 8.41 10.21 30.00
C PRO A 99 8.96 10.73 31.32
N GLY A 100 8.73 9.97 32.38
CA GLY A 100 9.26 10.30 33.71
C GLY A 100 8.63 11.51 34.39
N ARG A 101 7.53 12.04 33.83
CA ARG A 101 6.77 13.15 34.42
C ARG A 101 5.32 12.74 34.71
N PRO A 102 4.64 13.40 35.68
CA PRO A 102 3.20 13.23 35.87
C PRO A 102 2.45 13.51 34.57
N HIS A 103 1.36 12.80 34.33
CA HIS A 103 0.52 13.06 33.16
C HIS A 103 -0.14 14.43 33.29
N PRO A 104 -0.12 15.25 32.24
CA PRO A 104 -0.87 16.51 32.23
C PRO A 104 -2.38 16.24 32.23
N PRO A 105 -3.22 17.22 32.55
CA PRO A 105 -4.64 17.14 32.29
C PRO A 105 -4.93 16.84 30.82
N ALA A 106 -6.02 16.15 30.54
CA ALA A 106 -6.44 15.88 29.18
C ALA A 106 -6.88 17.17 28.48
N ASP A 107 -6.26 17.47 27.35
CA ASP A 107 -6.58 18.59 26.47
C ASP A 107 -6.40 18.16 25.01
N LYS A 108 -7.50 17.88 24.34
CA LYS A 108 -7.53 17.37 22.97
C LYS A 108 -7.01 18.40 21.96
N SER A 109 -7.39 19.67 22.16
CA SER A 109 -6.97 20.79 21.31
C SER A 109 -5.47 21.02 21.38
N ALA A 110 -4.91 21.03 22.58
CA ALA A 110 -3.48 21.17 22.83
C ALA A 110 -2.69 19.96 22.30
N TYR A 111 -3.18 18.73 22.53
CA TYR A 111 -2.46 17.54 22.06
C TYR A 111 -2.40 17.47 20.53
N ALA A 112 -3.49 17.74 19.81
CA ALA A 112 -3.49 17.84 18.36
C ALA A 112 -2.50 18.91 17.87
N SER A 113 -2.49 20.09 18.49
CA SER A 113 -1.54 21.16 18.17
C SER A 113 -0.08 20.73 18.33
N ALA A 114 0.24 20.00 19.40
CA ALA A 114 1.59 19.50 19.63
C ALA A 114 2.01 18.46 18.55
N ARG A 115 1.11 17.60 18.13
CA ARG A 115 1.35 16.63 17.04
C ARG A 115 1.57 17.34 15.70
N HIS A 116 0.75 18.35 15.34
CA HIS A 116 0.95 19.17 14.15
C HIS A 116 2.31 19.88 14.17
N GLN A 117 2.74 20.39 15.34
CA GLN A 117 4.07 20.95 15.51
C GLN A 117 5.16 19.92 15.27
N GLY A 118 5.00 18.71 15.76
CA GLY A 118 5.91 17.59 15.54
C GLY A 118 6.08 17.24 14.05
N LEU A 119 4.99 17.23 13.27
CA LEU A 119 5.05 17.02 11.82
C LEU A 119 5.85 18.12 11.12
N ARG A 120 5.61 19.40 11.45
CA ARG A 120 6.38 20.53 10.92
C ARG A 120 7.88 20.35 11.17
N GLN A 121 8.26 19.90 12.35
CA GLN A 121 9.65 19.65 12.74
C GLN A 121 10.27 18.49 11.95
N SER A 122 9.54 17.36 11.83
CA SER A 122 9.99 16.20 11.09
C SER A 122 10.27 16.55 9.61
N TYR A 123 9.34 17.22 8.95
CA TYR A 123 9.52 17.59 7.54
C TYR A 123 10.52 18.72 7.32
N ALA A 124 10.70 19.66 8.26
CA ALA A 124 11.78 20.63 8.19
C ALA A 124 13.14 19.93 8.15
N THR A 125 13.37 18.96 9.04
CA THR A 125 14.63 18.20 9.07
C THR A 125 14.83 17.35 7.82
N GLN A 126 13.78 16.72 7.28
CA GLN A 126 13.84 15.96 6.02
C GLN A 126 14.21 16.85 4.81
N LEU A 127 13.80 18.11 4.83
CA LEU A 127 14.21 19.10 3.83
C LEU A 127 15.63 19.63 4.04
N GLY A 128 16.30 19.28 5.15
CA GLY A 128 17.63 19.75 5.53
C GLY A 128 17.62 21.15 6.13
N LEU A 129 16.52 21.55 6.75
CA LEU A 129 16.33 22.81 7.44
C LEU A 129 16.46 22.64 8.97
N PRO A 130 16.71 23.70 9.73
CA PRO A 130 16.59 23.68 11.19
C PRO A 130 15.23 23.17 11.64
N VAL A 131 15.20 22.42 12.73
CA VAL A 131 13.99 21.74 13.24
C VAL A 131 12.81 22.69 13.49
N PHE A 132 13.06 23.93 13.93
CA PHE A 132 12.03 24.96 14.19
C PHE A 132 11.89 25.97 13.06
N SER A 133 12.16 25.57 11.83
CA SER A 133 11.94 26.44 10.67
C SER A 133 10.48 26.87 10.57
N GLY A 134 10.29 28.15 10.19
CA GLY A 134 8.95 28.71 10.01
C GLY A 134 8.24 28.13 8.79
N TRP A 135 6.98 27.82 8.94
CA TRP A 135 6.09 27.36 7.87
C TRP A 135 5.14 28.48 7.46
N ARG A 136 4.82 28.56 6.18
CA ARG A 136 3.71 29.39 5.71
C ARG A 136 2.41 28.67 6.03
N THR A 137 1.51 29.32 6.75
CA THR A 137 0.20 28.78 7.13
C THR A 137 -0.90 29.58 6.45
N GLU A 138 -1.85 28.89 5.82
CA GLU A 138 -3.01 29.49 5.18
C GLU A 138 -4.26 28.66 5.42
N VAL A 139 -5.44 29.28 5.26
CA VAL A 139 -6.73 28.58 5.23
C VAL A 139 -7.15 28.41 3.79
N THR A 140 -7.50 27.17 3.43
CA THR A 140 -8.03 26.84 2.10
C THR A 140 -9.49 26.44 2.22
N THR A 141 -10.35 27.01 1.36
CA THR A 141 -11.74 26.57 1.23
C THR A 141 -11.80 25.41 0.22
N LEU A 142 -12.48 24.35 0.62
CA LEU A 142 -12.69 23.11 -0.12
C LEU A 142 -14.15 22.95 -0.54
N ALA A 143 -14.51 21.80 -1.10
CA ALA A 143 -15.88 21.47 -1.49
C ALA A 143 -16.86 21.67 -0.31
N GLY A 144 -18.11 22.02 -0.61
CA GLY A 144 -19.14 22.28 0.40
C GLY A 144 -18.89 23.50 1.30
N GLY A 145 -17.81 24.29 1.05
CA GLY A 145 -17.43 25.42 1.91
C GLY A 145 -16.61 25.02 3.13
N HIS A 146 -16.23 23.74 3.25
CA HIS A 146 -15.33 23.26 4.30
C HIS A 146 -13.96 23.92 4.20
N GLN A 147 -13.28 24.08 5.32
CA GLN A 147 -11.99 24.73 5.39
C GLN A 147 -10.94 23.77 5.94
N ALA A 148 -9.73 23.87 5.42
CA ALA A 148 -8.54 23.17 5.90
C ALA A 148 -7.44 24.16 6.21
N GLU A 149 -6.63 23.85 7.24
CA GLU A 149 -5.34 24.49 7.45
C GLU A 149 -4.32 23.86 6.51
N VAL A 150 -3.55 24.68 5.78
CA VAL A 150 -2.47 24.25 4.91
C VAL A 150 -1.17 24.87 5.38
N ASN A 151 -0.20 24.04 5.73
CA ASN A 151 1.15 24.46 6.07
C ASN A 151 2.10 24.10 4.92
N THR A 152 2.84 25.06 4.39
CA THR A 152 3.77 24.87 3.27
C THR A 152 5.20 25.19 3.69
N LEU A 153 6.13 24.31 3.32
CA LEU A 153 7.57 24.54 3.46
C LEU A 153 8.29 24.16 2.16
N GLU A 154 9.16 25.06 1.71
CA GLU A 154 9.96 24.88 0.51
C GLU A 154 11.44 25.11 0.80
N HIS A 155 12.29 24.25 0.27
CA HIS A 155 13.73 24.41 0.36
C HIS A 155 14.46 23.76 -0.82
N ARG A 156 15.29 24.55 -1.52
CA ARG A 156 16.11 24.06 -2.65
C ARG A 156 15.31 23.26 -3.70
N GLY A 157 14.13 23.75 -4.07
CA GLY A 157 13.26 23.12 -5.05
C GLY A 157 12.46 21.91 -4.54
N ARG A 158 12.60 21.55 -3.28
CA ARG A 158 11.76 20.53 -2.61
C ARG A 158 10.63 21.22 -1.86
N ARG A 159 9.43 20.65 -1.95
CA ARG A 159 8.21 21.22 -1.36
C ARG A 159 7.44 20.15 -0.59
N VAL A 160 6.98 20.53 0.60
CA VAL A 160 6.06 19.75 1.43
C VAL A 160 4.88 20.63 1.84
N GLU A 161 3.68 20.08 1.71
CA GLU A 161 2.45 20.66 2.24
C GLU A 161 1.78 19.69 3.22
N LEU A 162 1.35 20.20 4.37
CA LEU A 162 0.56 19.48 5.35
C LEU A 162 -0.84 20.10 5.36
N VAL A 163 -1.85 19.31 5.08
CA VAL A 163 -3.27 19.70 5.00
C VAL A 163 -4.00 19.04 6.15
N PHE A 164 -4.58 19.83 7.05
CA PHE A 164 -5.29 19.33 8.23
C PHE A 164 -6.79 19.57 8.07
N LEU A 165 -7.57 18.47 8.10
CA LEU A 165 -9.05 18.51 8.10
C LEU A 165 -9.59 18.47 9.53
N ASP A 166 -8.81 17.97 10.48
CA ASP A 166 -9.06 17.98 11.92
C ASP A 166 -10.38 17.31 12.38
N LEU A 167 -10.88 16.29 11.68
CA LEU A 167 -12.02 15.52 12.14
C LEU A 167 -11.69 14.82 13.47
N ALA A 168 -12.67 14.68 14.36
CA ALA A 168 -12.46 13.96 15.62
C ALA A 168 -12.15 12.48 15.35
N MET A 169 -11.08 11.96 15.96
CA MET A 169 -10.64 10.58 15.75
C MET A 169 -11.46 9.57 16.54
N HIS A 170 -11.47 8.33 16.08
CA HIS A 170 -12.01 7.20 16.83
C HIS A 170 -11.18 6.93 18.10
N THR A 171 -11.88 6.71 19.22
CA THR A 171 -11.24 6.23 20.45
C THR A 171 -12.05 5.11 21.08
N PRO A 172 -11.41 4.12 21.73
CA PRO A 172 -12.13 3.04 22.41
C PRO A 172 -13.08 3.51 23.51
N ALA A 173 -12.86 4.71 24.06
CA ALA A 173 -13.63 5.28 25.14
C ALA A 173 -14.93 5.98 24.71
N GLY A 174 -15.32 5.92 23.43
CA GLY A 174 -16.63 6.37 22.99
C GLY A 174 -16.69 7.39 21.85
N HIS A 175 -15.56 7.82 21.28
CA HIS A 175 -15.58 8.59 20.03
C HIS A 175 -15.66 7.65 18.83
N MET A 176 -16.66 7.88 17.97
CA MET A 176 -16.93 6.98 16.86
C MET A 176 -16.03 7.22 15.64
N GLY A 177 -15.47 8.42 15.45
CA GLY A 177 -14.51 8.77 14.40
C GLY A 177 -14.98 8.48 12.97
N ALA A 178 -14.03 8.40 12.05
CA ALA A 178 -14.27 8.12 10.63
C ALA A 178 -15.01 6.78 10.37
N PRO A 179 -14.89 5.71 11.19
CA PRO A 179 -15.66 4.48 10.99
C PRO A 179 -17.18 4.65 11.08
N ALA A 180 -17.66 5.54 11.95
CA ALA A 180 -19.08 5.83 12.05
C ALA A 180 -19.57 6.57 10.80
N LEU A 181 -18.81 7.57 10.37
CA LEU A 181 -19.09 8.31 9.15
C LEU A 181 -19.13 7.40 7.90
N TRP A 182 -18.24 6.41 7.82
CA TRP A 182 -18.24 5.44 6.74
C TRP A 182 -19.46 4.52 6.72
N ARG A 183 -19.89 4.07 7.91
CA ARG A 183 -20.95 3.04 8.03
C ARG A 183 -22.37 3.60 8.06
N ASP A 184 -22.54 4.81 8.58
CA ASP A 184 -23.86 5.37 8.86
C ASP A 184 -24.15 6.62 8.03
N ASN A 185 -25.26 6.59 7.31
CA ASN A 185 -25.67 7.68 6.40
C ASN A 185 -26.19 8.94 7.14
N GLY A 186 -26.37 8.89 8.44
CA GLY A 186 -27.00 9.96 9.20
C GLY A 186 -26.15 10.54 10.33
N LEU A 187 -24.94 10.02 10.55
CA LEU A 187 -24.08 10.50 11.64
C LEU A 187 -23.05 11.51 11.12
N PRO A 188 -23.21 12.80 11.46
CA PRO A 188 -22.18 13.79 11.15
C PRO A 188 -20.98 13.65 12.10
N LEU A 189 -19.78 13.87 11.57
CA LEU A 189 -18.54 13.93 12.33
C LEU A 189 -18.09 15.39 12.45
N ARG A 190 -17.77 15.82 13.67
CA ARG A 190 -17.32 17.19 13.94
C ARG A 190 -15.80 17.26 13.92
N THR A 191 -15.28 18.45 13.58
CA THR A 191 -13.85 18.75 13.70
C THR A 191 -13.49 19.15 15.12
N VAL A 192 -12.21 18.99 15.46
CA VAL A 192 -11.59 19.58 16.66
C VAL A 192 -11.08 20.96 16.30
N VAL A 193 -11.27 21.94 17.15
CA VAL A 193 -10.60 23.25 17.03
C VAL A 193 -9.23 23.12 17.67
N VAL A 194 -8.18 23.06 16.84
CA VAL A 194 -6.81 22.83 17.30
C VAL A 194 -6.18 24.14 17.79
N ASP A 195 -5.46 24.10 18.90
CA ASP A 195 -4.77 25.27 19.47
C ASP A 195 -3.76 25.86 18.47
N GLY A 196 -3.79 27.18 18.32
CA GLY A 196 -2.91 27.87 17.39
C GLY A 196 -3.29 27.77 15.92
N SER A 197 -4.23 26.89 15.54
CA SER A 197 -4.75 26.83 14.16
C SER A 197 -5.47 28.13 13.78
N PRO A 198 -5.41 28.58 12.53
CA PRO A 198 -6.23 29.68 12.02
C PRO A 198 -7.71 29.31 11.95
N LEU A 199 -8.07 28.02 11.95
CA LEU A 199 -9.44 27.54 11.97
C LEU A 199 -10.03 27.72 13.37
N ARG A 200 -11.05 28.58 13.51
CA ARG A 200 -11.62 28.96 14.81
C ARG A 200 -13.00 28.39 15.07
N ARG A 201 -13.56 27.64 14.10
CA ARG A 201 -14.91 27.13 14.19
C ARG A 201 -14.94 25.62 13.96
N VAL A 202 -15.74 24.92 14.74
CA VAL A 202 -16.08 23.52 14.49
C VAL A 202 -16.81 23.43 13.17
N GLN A 203 -16.39 22.53 12.32
CA GLN A 203 -17.07 22.14 11.09
C GLN A 203 -17.71 20.77 11.28
N THR A 204 -18.67 20.45 10.45
CA THR A 204 -19.39 19.16 10.51
C THR A 204 -19.34 18.55 9.13
N TYR A 205 -18.92 17.30 9.05
CA TYR A 205 -18.81 16.52 7.83
C TYR A 205 -19.83 15.39 7.86
N ASP A 206 -20.54 15.19 6.78
CA ASP A 206 -21.20 13.93 6.49
C ASP A 206 -20.33 13.07 5.54
N TYR A 207 -20.87 11.94 5.09
CA TYR A 207 -20.16 11.02 4.20
C TYR A 207 -19.77 11.68 2.87
N ASP A 208 -20.74 12.38 2.24
CA ASP A 208 -20.51 13.00 0.93
C ASP A 208 -19.53 14.18 1.05
N ASP A 209 -19.62 14.95 2.12
CA ASP A 209 -18.69 16.04 2.40
C ASP A 209 -17.24 15.56 2.39
N LEU A 210 -16.92 14.46 3.10
CA LEU A 210 -15.55 13.95 3.14
C LEU A 210 -15.11 13.41 1.79
N VAL A 211 -15.96 12.70 1.06
CA VAL A 211 -15.62 12.22 -0.28
C VAL A 211 -15.40 13.39 -1.23
N ASP A 212 -16.27 14.41 -1.22
CA ASP A 212 -16.18 15.57 -2.10
C ASP A 212 -14.95 16.44 -1.77
N VAL A 213 -14.61 16.59 -0.49
CA VAL A 213 -13.39 17.27 -0.04
C VAL A 213 -12.14 16.53 -0.55
N LEU A 214 -12.09 15.22 -0.46
CA LEU A 214 -10.95 14.43 -0.98
C LEU A 214 -10.87 14.52 -2.52
N VAL A 215 -11.99 14.45 -3.23
CA VAL A 215 -12.02 14.66 -4.70
C VAL A 215 -11.52 16.06 -5.06
N ALA A 216 -11.96 17.10 -4.36
CA ALA A 216 -11.51 18.47 -4.60
C ALA A 216 -9.99 18.63 -4.36
N LEU A 217 -9.44 17.93 -3.36
CA LEU A 217 -7.99 17.89 -3.13
C LEU A 217 -7.25 17.19 -4.28
N PHE A 218 -7.78 16.06 -4.78
CA PHE A 218 -7.20 15.39 -5.94
C PHE A 218 -7.27 16.25 -7.21
N GLU A 219 -8.35 16.97 -7.45
CA GLU A 219 -8.48 17.91 -8.57
C GLU A 219 -7.52 19.10 -8.46
N ARG A 220 -7.37 19.65 -7.26
CA ARG A 220 -6.47 20.76 -6.98
C ARG A 220 -5.00 20.40 -7.20
N TYR A 221 -4.57 19.27 -6.63
CA TYR A 221 -3.16 18.87 -6.63
C TYR A 221 -2.76 18.01 -7.83
N ARG A 222 -3.71 17.35 -8.47
CA ARG A 222 -3.49 16.42 -9.59
C ARG A 222 -2.34 15.45 -9.33
N PRO A 223 -2.38 14.69 -8.23
CA PRO A 223 -1.30 13.79 -7.89
C PRO A 223 -1.11 12.72 -8.95
N THR A 224 0.15 12.36 -9.20
CA THR A 224 0.54 11.19 -10.00
C THR A 224 0.78 9.97 -9.13
N LEU A 225 0.95 10.19 -7.82
CA LEU A 225 1.07 9.17 -6.80
C LEU A 225 0.10 9.44 -5.67
N VAL A 226 -0.62 8.41 -5.23
CA VAL A 226 -1.47 8.49 -4.06
C VAL A 226 -1.12 7.35 -3.10
N HIS A 227 -0.75 7.70 -1.88
CA HIS A 227 -0.54 6.75 -0.79
C HIS A 227 -1.67 6.85 0.23
N THR A 228 -2.11 5.71 0.74
CA THR A 228 -3.06 5.63 1.85
C THR A 228 -2.83 4.35 2.64
N LEU A 229 -3.59 4.13 3.70
CA LEU A 229 -3.55 2.90 4.47
C LEU A 229 -4.41 1.79 3.84
N ASP A 230 -4.55 0.65 4.53
CA ASP A 230 -5.27 -0.52 4.01
C ASP A 230 -6.78 -0.40 4.29
N PRO A 231 -7.64 -0.44 3.25
CA PRO A 231 -9.09 -0.48 3.45
C PRO A 231 -9.60 -1.87 3.89
N ASP A 232 -8.79 -2.92 3.72
CA ASP A 232 -9.17 -4.31 3.91
C ASP A 232 -8.13 -5.09 4.75
N PRO A 233 -7.85 -4.66 6.01
CA PRO A 233 -6.83 -5.29 6.83
C PRO A 233 -7.16 -6.76 7.15
N ASP A 234 -6.14 -7.54 7.43
CA ASP A 234 -6.27 -8.94 7.84
C ASP A 234 -7.05 -9.10 9.15
N ILE A 235 -7.48 -10.32 9.45
CA ILE A 235 -8.09 -10.64 10.75
C ILE A 235 -7.09 -10.47 11.89
N GLN A 236 -7.63 -10.20 13.07
CA GLN A 236 -6.85 -10.02 14.28
C GLN A 236 -6.16 -11.33 14.71
N HIS A 237 -4.86 -11.23 14.92
CA HIS A 237 -4.04 -12.31 15.47
C HIS A 237 -3.50 -12.00 16.87
N SER A 238 -3.58 -10.74 17.29
CA SER A 238 -3.16 -10.30 18.62
C SER A 238 -4.19 -10.69 19.68
N ASP A 239 -3.73 -10.79 20.93
CA ASP A 239 -4.61 -10.96 22.08
C ASP A 239 -5.50 -9.71 22.29
N LEU A 240 -6.59 -9.89 23.05
CA LEU A 240 -7.57 -8.83 23.29
C LEU A 240 -6.95 -7.57 23.93
N ARG A 241 -5.95 -7.73 24.83
CA ARG A 241 -5.30 -6.59 25.48
C ARG A 241 -4.50 -5.76 24.48
N THR A 242 -3.80 -6.42 23.56
CA THR A 242 -3.08 -5.77 22.46
C THR A 242 -4.04 -5.05 21.53
N ARG A 243 -5.16 -5.65 21.15
CA ARG A 243 -6.16 -5.03 20.29
C ARG A 243 -6.76 -3.76 20.91
N ILE A 244 -7.12 -3.81 22.21
CA ILE A 244 -7.63 -2.63 22.93
C ILE A 244 -6.59 -1.52 22.98
N ARG A 245 -5.33 -1.88 23.28
CA ARG A 245 -4.24 -0.89 23.37
C ARG A 245 -3.97 -0.20 22.02
N ASP A 246 -4.00 -0.95 20.94
CA ASP A 246 -3.68 -0.46 19.58
C ASP A 246 -4.93 0.02 18.84
N SER A 247 -6.09 0.09 19.52
CA SER A 247 -7.38 0.53 18.95
C SER A 247 -7.80 -0.23 17.69
N GLU A 248 -7.41 -1.51 17.59
CA GLU A 248 -7.73 -2.35 16.44
C GLU A 248 -9.25 -2.46 16.23
N GLN A 249 -9.69 -2.33 14.98
CA GLN A 249 -11.09 -2.46 14.62
C GLN A 249 -11.59 -3.89 14.90
N PRO A 250 -12.77 -4.09 15.48
CA PRO A 250 -13.33 -5.42 15.67
C PRO A 250 -13.36 -6.23 14.37
N GLY A 251 -12.74 -7.42 14.37
CA GLY A 251 -12.63 -8.31 13.22
C GLY A 251 -11.46 -7.99 12.27
N PHE A 252 -10.68 -6.92 12.54
CA PHE A 252 -9.50 -6.54 11.77
C PHE A 252 -8.32 -6.22 12.69
N SER A 253 -7.12 -6.25 12.15
CA SER A 253 -5.88 -6.06 12.89
C SER A 253 -5.34 -4.64 12.82
N ASP A 254 -6.18 -3.63 12.57
CA ASP A 254 -5.75 -2.26 12.42
C ASP A 254 -6.66 -1.26 13.15
N HIS A 255 -6.20 -0.02 13.25
CA HIS A 255 -7.01 1.06 13.81
C HIS A 255 -8.25 1.31 12.95
N ALA A 256 -9.37 1.58 13.61
CA ALA A 256 -10.64 1.75 12.92
C ALA A 256 -10.64 2.96 11.97
N ASP A 257 -9.99 4.08 12.34
CA ASP A 257 -9.84 5.23 11.46
C ASP A 257 -8.95 4.92 10.25
N HIS A 258 -7.88 4.11 10.40
CA HIS A 258 -7.01 3.72 9.28
C HIS A 258 -7.83 3.06 8.17
N THR A 259 -8.64 2.07 8.53
CA THR A 259 -9.49 1.34 7.60
C THR A 259 -10.54 2.24 6.96
N ALA A 260 -11.20 3.10 7.75
CA ALA A 260 -12.25 3.98 7.25
C ALA A 260 -11.71 5.08 6.34
N VAL A 261 -10.63 5.77 6.74
CA VAL A 261 -9.99 6.82 5.92
C VAL A 261 -9.43 6.23 4.62
N ALA A 262 -8.85 5.03 4.67
CA ALA A 262 -8.44 4.32 3.47
C ALA A 262 -9.65 4.03 2.56
N ALA A 263 -10.77 3.56 3.10
CA ALA A 263 -11.99 3.31 2.33
C ALA A 263 -12.55 4.60 1.69
N PHE A 264 -12.60 5.72 2.43
CA PHE A 264 -12.94 7.04 1.89
C PHE A 264 -12.00 7.48 0.77
N THR A 265 -10.69 7.26 0.94
CA THR A 265 -9.69 7.57 -0.07
C THR A 265 -9.95 6.81 -1.37
N TRP A 266 -10.16 5.49 -1.28
CA TRP A 266 -10.45 4.69 -2.46
C TRP A 266 -11.78 5.06 -3.11
N ALA A 267 -12.83 5.37 -2.33
CA ALA A 267 -14.11 5.85 -2.85
C ALA A 267 -13.95 7.19 -3.60
N ALA A 268 -13.17 8.12 -3.03
CA ALA A 268 -12.87 9.40 -3.67
C ALA A 268 -12.02 9.22 -4.95
N LEU A 269 -11.03 8.31 -4.98
CA LEU A 269 -10.24 7.98 -6.17
C LEU A 269 -11.12 7.38 -7.28
N ILE A 270 -12.05 6.49 -6.93
CA ILE A 270 -13.02 5.93 -7.87
C ILE A 270 -13.87 7.05 -8.47
N ARG A 271 -14.44 7.92 -7.64
CA ARG A 271 -15.25 9.06 -8.08
C ARG A 271 -14.43 10.00 -8.97
N TRP A 272 -13.23 10.37 -8.55
CA TRP A 272 -12.33 11.22 -9.34
C TRP A 272 -12.00 10.62 -10.71
N SER A 273 -11.69 9.31 -10.75
CA SER A 273 -11.42 8.60 -12.01
C SER A 273 -12.60 8.58 -12.99
N GLN A 274 -13.83 8.66 -12.47
CA GLN A 274 -15.07 8.63 -13.26
C GLN A 274 -15.54 10.02 -13.70
N THR A 275 -15.26 11.05 -12.90
CA THR A 275 -15.84 12.40 -13.08
C THR A 275 -14.84 13.44 -13.60
N ALA A 276 -13.54 13.15 -13.57
CA ALA A 276 -12.53 14.10 -14.01
C ALA A 276 -12.71 14.51 -15.47
N ALA A 277 -12.67 15.81 -15.72
CA ALA A 277 -12.73 16.36 -17.06
C ALA A 277 -11.49 15.88 -17.86
N GLY A 278 -11.73 15.29 -19.03
CA GLY A 278 -10.65 14.75 -19.88
C GLY A 278 -10.38 13.26 -19.71
N GLY A 279 -11.13 12.57 -18.86
CA GLY A 279 -11.02 11.13 -18.61
C GLY A 279 -10.22 10.78 -17.35
N PRO A 280 -9.97 9.49 -17.09
CA PRO A 280 -9.28 9.04 -15.88
C PRO A 280 -7.90 9.70 -15.74
N PRO A 281 -7.60 10.34 -14.59
CA PRO A 281 -6.31 10.97 -14.37
C PRO A 281 -5.19 9.92 -14.22
N PRO A 282 -3.96 10.24 -14.61
CA PRO A 282 -2.85 9.28 -14.67
C PRO A 282 -2.15 9.15 -13.29
N PHE A 283 -2.78 8.53 -12.33
CA PHE A 283 -2.17 8.28 -11.03
C PHE A 283 -1.94 6.79 -10.78
N ALA A 284 -0.92 6.50 -9.98
CA ALA A 284 -0.67 5.20 -9.38
C ALA A 284 -0.96 5.27 -7.87
N ALA A 285 -1.72 4.31 -7.33
CA ALA A 285 -2.06 4.27 -5.92
C ALA A 285 -1.24 3.20 -5.18
N THR A 286 -1.01 3.39 -3.89
CA THR A 286 -0.39 2.39 -3.00
C THR A 286 -1.11 2.39 -1.66
N ALA A 287 -1.43 1.19 -1.16
CA ALA A 287 -1.98 0.99 0.17
C ALA A 287 -0.93 0.36 1.09
N PHE A 288 -0.71 0.98 2.25
CA PHE A 288 0.23 0.53 3.26
C PHE A 288 -0.50 -0.13 4.42
N ARG A 289 0.08 -1.17 4.99
CA ARG A 289 -0.42 -1.78 6.21
C ARG A 289 -0.12 -0.89 7.41
N GLY A 290 -1.10 -0.71 8.28
CA GLY A 290 -0.98 0.05 9.50
C GLY A 290 -0.38 -0.76 10.65
N TYR A 291 -0.95 -0.67 11.85
CA TYR A 291 -0.42 -1.32 13.06
C TYR A 291 -0.22 -2.82 12.93
N TYR A 292 -1.04 -3.52 12.18
CA TYR A 292 -0.94 -4.97 12.05
C TYR A 292 0.27 -5.46 11.23
N ASN A 293 1.08 -4.56 10.69
CA ASN A 293 2.34 -4.93 10.05
C ASN A 293 3.29 -5.64 11.03
N HIS A 294 3.14 -5.42 12.36
CA HIS A 294 3.91 -6.13 13.40
C HIS A 294 3.54 -7.62 13.54
N HIS A 295 2.46 -8.07 12.93
CA HIS A 295 2.13 -9.49 12.86
C HIS A 295 2.98 -10.26 11.85
N TRP A 296 3.69 -9.55 10.98
CA TRP A 296 4.57 -10.11 9.97
C TRP A 296 6.04 -9.89 10.34
N PRO A 297 6.98 -10.66 9.75
CA PRO A 297 8.40 -10.50 10.02
C PRO A 297 8.90 -9.08 9.72
N GLU A 298 9.83 -8.59 10.54
CA GLU A 298 10.45 -7.27 10.35
C GLU A 298 11.19 -7.23 9.02
N ASN A 299 10.90 -6.23 8.15
CA ASN A 299 11.46 -6.20 6.80
C ASN A 299 12.45 -5.05 6.54
N LEU A 300 12.71 -4.20 7.52
CA LEU A 300 13.68 -3.12 7.39
C LEU A 300 15.01 -3.50 8.05
N PRO A 301 16.13 -3.53 7.30
CA PRO A 301 17.45 -3.70 7.89
C PRO A 301 17.85 -2.48 8.73
N GLU A 302 18.77 -2.66 9.65
CA GLU A 302 19.15 -1.68 10.68
C GLU A 302 19.44 -0.27 10.12
N SER A 303 20.13 -0.15 9.00
CA SER A 303 20.44 1.16 8.40
C SER A 303 19.19 1.90 7.91
N VAL A 304 18.23 1.18 7.32
CA VAL A 304 16.96 1.74 6.85
C VAL A 304 16.05 2.07 8.03
N LEU A 305 16.03 1.20 9.04
CA LEU A 305 15.30 1.43 10.29
C LEU A 305 15.79 2.70 11.01
N ARG A 306 17.11 2.89 11.11
CA ARG A 306 17.68 4.11 11.72
C ARG A 306 17.28 5.37 10.98
N ALA A 307 17.38 5.37 9.65
CA ALA A 307 16.95 6.50 8.83
C ALA A 307 15.44 6.81 9.02
N LYS A 308 14.60 5.77 9.09
CA LYS A 308 13.17 5.92 9.40
C LYS A 308 12.95 6.52 10.80
N ALA A 309 13.67 6.04 11.81
CA ALA A 309 13.58 6.53 13.19
C ALA A 309 14.06 8.00 13.31
N GLU A 310 15.10 8.39 12.57
CA GLU A 310 15.58 9.79 12.52
C GLU A 310 14.51 10.77 12.07
N HIS A 311 13.54 10.34 11.26
CA HIS A 311 12.40 11.18 10.86
C HIS A 311 11.31 11.23 11.94
N LEU A 312 11.20 10.21 12.78
CA LEU A 312 10.24 10.16 13.89
C LEU A 312 10.71 10.95 15.13
N MET A 313 12.01 11.03 15.36
CA MET A 313 12.53 11.74 16.53
C MET A 313 12.12 13.22 16.61
N PRO A 314 12.20 14.02 15.54
CA PRO A 314 11.73 15.40 15.57
C PRO A 314 10.21 15.52 15.77
N TYR A 315 9.42 14.56 15.28
CA TYR A 315 7.98 14.51 15.51
C TYR A 315 7.65 14.33 16.99
N GLY A 316 8.37 13.43 17.65
CA GLY A 316 8.20 13.16 19.08
C GLY A 316 8.77 14.26 19.98
N ALA A 317 9.68 15.04 19.47
CA ALA A 317 10.42 16.09 20.20
C ALA A 317 11.15 15.58 21.47
N ALA A 318 11.82 16.51 22.15
CA ALA A 318 12.33 16.31 23.51
C ALA A 318 11.62 17.27 24.49
N PRO A 319 11.48 16.86 25.75
CA PRO A 319 10.73 17.64 26.76
C PRO A 319 11.29 19.03 27.07
N ASP A 320 12.56 19.27 26.74
CA ASP A 320 13.28 20.54 26.95
C ASP A 320 13.29 21.43 25.70
N TRP A 321 12.69 21.01 24.61
CA TRP A 321 12.64 21.78 23.38
C TRP A 321 11.77 23.03 23.51
N GLN A 322 12.25 24.13 22.92
CA GLN A 322 11.60 25.44 22.91
C GLN A 322 11.18 25.80 21.49
N CYS A 323 10.09 25.24 21.02
CA CYS A 323 9.57 25.43 19.66
C CYS A 323 8.62 26.64 19.52
N GLY A 324 8.29 27.31 20.62
CA GLY A 324 7.33 28.41 20.60
C GLY A 324 5.85 28.02 20.62
N ASN A 325 5.51 26.74 20.56
CA ASN A 325 4.14 26.27 20.71
C ASN A 325 3.83 26.01 22.19
N PRO A 326 2.89 26.74 22.82
CA PRO A 326 2.55 26.56 24.24
C PRO A 326 1.93 25.19 24.54
N SER A 327 1.34 24.53 23.54
CA SER A 327 0.71 23.22 23.66
C SER A 327 1.72 22.06 23.63
N GLY A 328 2.98 22.32 23.33
CA GLY A 328 4.06 21.33 23.25
C GLY A 328 4.72 21.24 21.88
N CYS A 329 5.91 20.67 21.86
CA CYS A 329 6.74 20.62 20.67
C CYS A 329 6.60 19.33 19.87
N GLY A 330 5.71 18.43 20.22
CA GLY A 330 5.49 17.17 19.50
C GLY A 330 4.75 16.14 20.33
N ASP A 331 4.62 14.95 19.81
CA ASP A 331 4.07 13.80 20.52
C ASP A 331 5.14 13.16 21.42
N TYR A 332 5.17 13.56 22.67
CA TYR A 332 6.17 13.05 23.62
C TYR A 332 6.09 11.54 23.87
N ASN A 333 5.00 10.87 23.46
CA ASN A 333 4.92 9.41 23.52
C ASN A 333 5.91 8.71 22.57
N VAL A 334 6.37 9.39 21.52
CA VAL A 334 7.29 8.85 20.49
C VAL A 334 8.64 9.54 20.45
N GLY A 335 8.90 10.49 21.37
CA GLY A 335 10.15 11.26 21.41
C GLY A 335 11.39 10.45 21.79
N GLY A 336 12.57 11.03 21.56
CA GLY A 336 13.87 10.46 21.89
C GLY A 336 14.18 9.18 21.08
N ASP A 337 14.72 8.14 21.73
CA ASP A 337 15.06 6.85 21.13
C ASP A 337 13.88 5.85 21.06
N ARG A 338 12.69 6.26 21.49
CA ARG A 338 11.50 5.39 21.53
C ARG A 338 11.14 4.72 20.23
N PRO A 339 11.27 5.36 19.05
CA PRO A 339 11.03 4.67 17.79
C PRO A 339 11.88 3.42 17.62
N LEU A 340 13.13 3.42 18.08
CA LEU A 340 14.03 2.27 18.00
C LEU A 340 13.80 1.26 19.11
N THR A 341 13.34 1.69 20.28
CA THR A 341 13.05 0.82 21.43
C THR A 341 11.66 0.21 21.39
N ASN A 342 10.82 0.62 20.43
CA ASN A 342 9.48 0.07 20.26
C ASN A 342 9.54 -1.40 19.86
N ARG A 343 9.12 -2.28 20.77
CA ARG A 343 9.12 -3.74 20.56
C ARG A 343 7.93 -4.26 19.76
N LYS A 344 6.98 -3.39 19.42
CA LYS A 344 5.76 -3.80 18.67
C LYS A 344 6.03 -4.12 17.20
N GLY A 345 7.19 -3.80 16.67
CA GLY A 345 7.57 -4.14 15.30
C GLY A 345 7.03 -3.21 14.20
N TRP A 346 5.99 -2.40 14.46
CA TRP A 346 5.38 -1.55 13.43
C TRP A 346 6.32 -0.46 12.88
N VAL A 347 7.23 0.11 13.69
CA VAL A 347 8.26 1.00 13.20
C VAL A 347 9.35 0.25 12.41
N ARG A 348 9.54 -1.05 12.69
CA ARG A 348 10.59 -1.90 12.11
C ARG A 348 10.22 -2.49 10.75
N SER A 349 9.01 -2.22 10.29
CA SER A 349 8.46 -2.77 9.07
C SER A 349 7.75 -1.70 8.24
N THR A 350 7.72 -1.92 6.93
CA THR A 350 6.87 -1.20 6.00
C THR A 350 6.34 -2.20 4.99
N HIS A 351 5.10 -2.60 5.16
CA HIS A 351 4.45 -3.58 4.31
C HIS A 351 3.34 -2.94 3.48
N TYR A 352 3.17 -3.46 2.28
CA TYR A 352 2.10 -3.06 1.37
C TYR A 352 0.92 -4.02 1.44
N ARG A 353 -0.30 -3.49 1.30
CA ARG A 353 -1.51 -4.32 1.15
C ARG A 353 -1.56 -4.97 -0.21
N TYR A 354 -1.20 -4.22 -1.25
CA TYR A 354 -1.06 -4.70 -2.61
C TYR A 354 0.40 -4.55 -3.04
N PRO A 355 0.93 -5.41 -3.90
CA PRO A 355 2.20 -5.10 -4.54
C PRO A 355 2.15 -3.69 -5.09
N GLY A 356 3.19 -2.90 -4.84
CA GLY A 356 3.24 -1.52 -5.32
C GLY A 356 3.07 -1.44 -6.84
N PRO A 357 2.79 -0.25 -7.40
CA PRO A 357 2.61 -0.07 -8.82
C PRO A 357 3.77 -0.69 -9.60
N ARG A 358 3.47 -1.55 -10.55
CA ARG A 358 4.48 -2.24 -11.36
C ARG A 358 4.01 -2.42 -12.79
N ILE A 359 4.97 -2.56 -13.68
CA ILE A 359 4.73 -2.92 -15.08
C ILE A 359 4.91 -4.42 -15.24
N ALA A 360 3.95 -5.10 -15.86
CA ALA A 360 4.13 -6.44 -16.38
C ALA A 360 4.70 -6.32 -17.80
N LEU A 361 5.87 -6.91 -18.05
CA LEU A 361 6.54 -6.89 -19.35
C LEU A 361 6.20 -8.15 -20.15
N ALA A 362 5.88 -7.94 -21.43
CA ALA A 362 5.81 -8.99 -22.42
C ALA A 362 6.70 -8.62 -23.62
N GLN A 363 7.31 -9.63 -24.28
CA GLN A 363 8.02 -9.45 -25.53
C GLN A 363 7.14 -9.90 -26.67
N GLU A 364 6.91 -9.04 -27.66
CA GLU A 364 6.16 -9.35 -28.88
C GLU A 364 7.02 -10.18 -29.84
N PRO A 365 6.43 -10.86 -30.83
CA PRO A 365 7.17 -11.69 -31.79
C PRO A 365 8.23 -10.92 -32.60
N ASP A 366 8.01 -9.61 -32.82
CA ASP A 366 8.97 -8.72 -33.50
C ASP A 366 10.16 -8.30 -32.59
N GLY A 367 10.17 -8.79 -31.35
CA GLY A 367 11.21 -8.49 -30.36
C GLY A 367 10.96 -7.23 -29.54
N LYS A 368 9.97 -6.41 -29.88
CA LYS A 368 9.59 -5.22 -29.12
C LYS A 368 8.94 -5.56 -27.80
N LEU A 369 9.06 -4.63 -26.86
CA LEU A 369 8.45 -4.76 -25.55
C LEU A 369 7.07 -4.15 -25.50
N THR A 370 6.20 -4.81 -24.76
CA THR A 370 4.90 -4.26 -24.34
C THR A 370 4.85 -4.29 -22.81
N GLY A 371 4.50 -3.15 -22.22
CA GLY A 371 4.27 -3.01 -20.79
C GLY A 371 2.78 -2.91 -20.46
N TYR A 372 2.36 -3.52 -19.36
CA TYR A 372 1.00 -3.44 -18.83
C TYR A 372 1.06 -2.96 -17.39
N GLY A 373 0.15 -2.07 -16.98
CA GLY A 373 0.09 -1.55 -15.63
C GLY A 373 -1.28 -0.98 -15.30
N VAL A 374 -1.39 -0.31 -14.17
CA VAL A 374 -2.61 0.36 -13.71
C VAL A 374 -2.33 1.85 -13.55
N LEU A 375 -3.08 2.68 -14.25
CA LEU A 375 -3.13 4.13 -14.06
C LEU A 375 -4.60 4.58 -13.90
N GLY A 376 -4.85 5.49 -12.97
CA GLY A 376 -6.21 5.97 -12.73
C GLY A 376 -7.18 4.83 -12.39
N MET A 377 -6.69 3.79 -11.71
CA MET A 377 -7.43 2.56 -11.39
C MET A 377 -7.93 1.78 -12.62
N ARG A 378 -7.32 1.96 -13.80
CA ARG A 378 -7.65 1.24 -15.04
C ARG A 378 -6.40 0.58 -15.60
N ALA A 379 -6.55 -0.56 -16.23
CA ALA A 379 -5.45 -1.21 -16.93
C ALA A 379 -5.04 -0.36 -18.15
N VAL A 380 -3.74 -0.23 -18.35
CA VAL A 380 -3.15 0.47 -19.50
C VAL A 380 -2.08 -0.38 -20.15
N ARG A 381 -1.84 -0.15 -21.44
CA ARG A 381 -0.81 -0.79 -22.26
C ARG A 381 0.13 0.27 -22.84
N TRP A 382 1.42 0.08 -22.68
CA TRP A 382 2.46 0.81 -23.42
C TRP A 382 3.12 -0.13 -24.42
N ARG A 383 3.30 0.34 -25.64
CA ARG A 383 4.04 -0.38 -26.69
C ARG A 383 5.35 0.33 -26.97
N GLU A 384 6.41 -0.41 -27.12
CA GLU A 384 7.70 0.11 -27.57
C GLU A 384 7.59 0.57 -29.04
N THR A 385 7.86 1.86 -29.29
CA THR A 385 7.80 2.47 -30.61
C THR A 385 9.16 2.51 -31.29
N ALA A 386 10.20 2.84 -30.51
CA ALA A 386 11.60 2.77 -30.88
C ALA A 386 12.36 2.10 -29.75
N GLU A 387 13.56 1.59 -30.00
CA GLU A 387 14.36 0.90 -28.98
C GLU A 387 14.48 1.73 -27.69
N GLY A 388 13.99 1.17 -26.61
CA GLY A 388 13.99 1.80 -25.30
C GLY A 388 12.96 2.91 -25.10
N VAL A 389 11.98 3.07 -26.00
CA VAL A 389 10.98 4.13 -25.93
C VAL A 389 9.57 3.53 -25.98
N PHE A 390 8.82 3.64 -24.90
CA PHE A 390 7.39 3.36 -24.91
C PHE A 390 6.60 4.54 -25.53
N GLY A 391 5.60 4.23 -26.35
CA GLY A 391 4.61 5.20 -26.79
C GLY A 391 3.60 5.53 -25.69
N ARG A 392 2.66 6.42 -26.00
CA ARG A 392 1.56 6.79 -25.11
C ARG A 392 0.77 5.57 -24.66
N PRO A 393 0.30 5.53 -23.40
CA PRO A 393 -0.50 4.43 -22.89
C PRO A 393 -1.85 4.34 -23.62
N THR A 394 -2.32 3.12 -23.85
CA THR A 394 -3.67 2.83 -24.33
C THR A 394 -4.51 2.36 -23.16
N ASP A 395 -5.71 2.91 -23.00
CA ASP A 395 -6.66 2.52 -21.96
C ASP A 395 -7.28 1.15 -22.28
N LEU A 396 -7.03 0.18 -21.42
CA LEU A 396 -7.60 -1.18 -21.49
C LEU A 396 -8.81 -1.38 -20.57
N GLY A 397 -9.21 -0.40 -19.78
CA GLY A 397 -10.38 -0.51 -18.91
C GLY A 397 -10.17 -1.39 -17.67
N GLY A 398 -11.22 -2.12 -17.29
CA GLY A 398 -11.22 -3.10 -16.18
C GLY A 398 -11.52 -2.52 -14.80
N GLY A 399 -11.37 -1.20 -14.63
CA GLY A 399 -11.46 -0.51 -13.35
C GLY A 399 -12.83 -0.57 -12.65
N PRO A 400 -12.83 -0.19 -11.37
CA PRO A 400 -11.67 0.26 -10.57
C PRO A 400 -10.78 -0.89 -10.10
N LEU A 401 -9.50 -0.88 -10.46
CA LEU A 401 -8.52 -1.93 -10.18
C LEU A 401 -7.59 -1.57 -9.03
N ALA A 402 -7.18 -2.58 -8.25
CA ALA A 402 -6.02 -2.50 -7.38
C ALA A 402 -4.73 -2.23 -8.21
N PRO A 403 -3.66 -1.67 -7.60
CA PRO A 403 -2.55 -1.07 -8.34
C PRO A 403 -1.63 -2.04 -9.09
N ALA A 404 -1.87 -3.35 -9.06
CA ALA A 404 -1.04 -4.33 -9.72
C ALA A 404 -1.87 -5.31 -10.58
N LEU A 405 -1.32 -5.68 -11.74
CA LEU A 405 -1.86 -6.73 -12.62
C LEU A 405 -1.06 -8.02 -12.49
N GLY A 406 -1.77 -9.16 -12.50
CA GLY A 406 -1.21 -10.43 -12.91
C GLY A 406 -1.18 -10.52 -14.44
N SER A 407 -0.23 -11.26 -14.99
CA SER A 407 -0.14 -11.49 -16.43
C SER A 407 0.36 -12.90 -16.74
N ALA A 408 -0.09 -13.44 -17.86
CA ALA A 408 0.43 -14.70 -18.41
C ALA A 408 0.40 -14.63 -19.95
N SER A 409 1.42 -15.22 -20.59
CA SER A 409 1.40 -15.42 -22.04
C SER A 409 0.76 -16.77 -22.35
N LEU A 410 -0.26 -16.80 -23.20
CA LEU A 410 -0.87 -18.02 -23.68
C LEU A 410 0.10 -18.78 -24.59
N ARG A 411 -0.17 -20.07 -24.82
CA ARG A 411 0.69 -20.93 -25.67
C ARG A 411 0.87 -20.39 -27.09
N ASP A 412 -0.13 -19.67 -27.61
CA ASP A 412 -0.11 -19.04 -28.94
C ASP A 412 0.55 -17.64 -28.95
N GLY A 413 1.06 -17.16 -27.83
CA GLY A 413 1.72 -15.86 -27.67
C GLY A 413 0.80 -14.71 -27.28
N ARG A 414 -0.55 -14.89 -27.28
CA ARG A 414 -1.48 -13.88 -26.80
C ARG A 414 -1.29 -13.62 -25.30
N GLN A 415 -1.57 -12.39 -24.88
CA GLN A 415 -1.45 -11.96 -23.50
C GLN A 415 -2.79 -12.07 -22.77
N LEU A 416 -2.70 -12.47 -21.51
CA LEU A 416 -3.80 -12.54 -20.55
C LEU A 416 -3.44 -11.67 -19.36
N LEU A 417 -4.31 -10.73 -19.02
CA LEU A 417 -4.16 -9.83 -17.89
C LEU A 417 -5.22 -10.15 -16.84
N LEU A 418 -4.84 -10.07 -15.58
CA LEU A 418 -5.72 -10.32 -14.44
C LEU A 418 -5.62 -9.17 -13.46
N GLY A 419 -6.75 -8.78 -12.89
CA GLY A 419 -6.79 -7.70 -11.89
C GLY A 419 -7.67 -8.06 -10.70
N LEU A 420 -7.35 -7.52 -9.54
CA LEU A 420 -8.27 -7.42 -8.42
C LEU A 420 -9.06 -6.13 -8.57
N ARG A 421 -10.39 -6.23 -8.68
CA ARG A 421 -11.30 -5.11 -8.87
C ARG A 421 -12.06 -4.80 -7.59
N LEU A 422 -12.18 -3.52 -7.25
CA LEU A 422 -13.10 -3.01 -6.25
C LEU A 422 -14.49 -2.93 -6.90
N ALA A 423 -15.20 -4.06 -6.95
CA ALA A 423 -16.44 -4.19 -7.70
C ALA A 423 -17.60 -3.37 -7.12
N ALA A 424 -17.56 -3.10 -5.82
CA ALA A 424 -18.33 -2.10 -5.11
C ALA A 424 -17.50 -1.60 -3.94
N LEU A 425 -17.61 -0.32 -3.64
CA LEU A 425 -17.02 0.32 -2.47
C LEU A 425 -17.96 1.47 -2.07
N GLU A 426 -19.05 1.10 -1.46
CA GLU A 426 -20.11 2.01 -1.04
C GLU A 426 -20.10 2.09 0.48
N GLY A 427 -19.93 3.25 1.05
CA GLY A 427 -20.15 3.47 2.47
C GLY A 427 -21.64 3.36 2.82
N ARG A 428 -22.03 3.78 4.02
CA ARG A 428 -23.43 3.89 4.45
C ARG A 428 -24.17 2.55 4.51
N GLY A 429 -23.42 1.47 4.83
CA GLY A 429 -24.00 0.12 4.84
C GLY A 429 -24.28 -0.47 3.46
N GLY A 430 -23.83 0.19 2.38
CA GLY A 430 -23.90 -0.32 1.02
C GLY A 430 -22.94 -1.47 0.74
N SER A 431 -22.85 -1.85 -0.52
CA SER A 431 -22.02 -2.99 -0.95
C SER A 431 -20.53 -2.66 -0.91
N ASP A 432 -19.74 -3.63 -0.44
CA ASP A 432 -18.28 -3.57 -0.42
C ASP A 432 -17.71 -4.89 -0.93
N LEU A 433 -17.44 -4.95 -2.23
CA LEU A 433 -17.16 -6.18 -2.97
C LEU A 433 -15.81 -6.13 -3.69
N ARG A 434 -15.11 -7.25 -3.69
CA ARG A 434 -13.89 -7.49 -4.48
C ARG A 434 -14.12 -8.62 -5.46
N GLU A 435 -13.52 -8.53 -6.63
CA GLU A 435 -13.66 -9.52 -7.69
C GLU A 435 -12.35 -9.66 -8.47
N ILE A 436 -12.01 -10.88 -8.85
CA ILE A 436 -10.95 -11.12 -9.83
C ILE A 436 -11.56 -10.98 -11.22
N VAL A 437 -10.90 -10.19 -12.06
CA VAL A 437 -11.29 -9.97 -13.45
C VAL A 437 -10.17 -10.34 -14.40
N VAL A 438 -10.53 -10.75 -15.62
CA VAL A 438 -9.58 -11.15 -16.66
C VAL A 438 -9.85 -10.47 -17.98
N LEU A 439 -8.77 -10.15 -18.69
CA LEU A 439 -8.77 -9.58 -20.03
C LEU A 439 -7.86 -10.42 -20.93
N GLU A 440 -8.37 -10.91 -22.06
CA GLU A 440 -7.63 -11.73 -23.00
C GLU A 440 -7.40 -11.00 -24.32
N GLN A 441 -6.18 -11.05 -24.84
CA GLN A 441 -5.84 -10.54 -26.16
C GLN A 441 -6.46 -11.41 -27.26
N ARG A 442 -7.02 -10.80 -28.31
CA ARG A 442 -7.70 -11.52 -29.40
C ARG A 442 -6.71 -12.15 -30.38
N ALA A 443 -5.58 -11.48 -30.61
CA ALA A 443 -4.50 -11.94 -31.45
C ALA A 443 -3.18 -11.41 -30.89
N VAL A 444 -2.08 -12.07 -31.17
CA VAL A 444 -0.73 -11.67 -30.70
C VAL A 444 -0.44 -10.26 -31.19
N GLY A 445 0.00 -9.38 -30.27
CA GLY A 445 0.23 -7.96 -30.54
C GLY A 445 -1.02 -7.15 -30.86
N GLY A 446 -2.20 -7.79 -30.96
CA GLY A 446 -3.47 -7.17 -31.36
C GLY A 446 -4.25 -6.51 -30.22
N GLU A 447 -5.54 -6.30 -30.47
CA GLU A 447 -6.45 -5.73 -29.50
C GLU A 447 -6.95 -6.79 -28.50
N PHE A 448 -7.40 -6.30 -27.35
CA PHE A 448 -7.99 -7.13 -26.30
C PHE A 448 -9.50 -7.32 -26.51
N GLY A 449 -10.04 -8.35 -25.89
CA GLY A 449 -11.47 -8.61 -25.80
C GLY A 449 -12.16 -7.73 -24.75
N ALA A 450 -13.26 -8.22 -24.21
CA ALA A 450 -13.93 -7.61 -23.07
C ALA A 450 -13.39 -8.17 -21.76
N TRP A 451 -13.40 -7.37 -20.72
CA TRP A 451 -13.15 -7.84 -19.36
C TRP A 451 -14.26 -8.80 -18.92
N THR A 452 -13.85 -9.88 -18.29
CA THR A 452 -14.76 -10.91 -17.77
C THR A 452 -14.52 -11.08 -16.28
N GLY A 453 -15.58 -11.14 -15.48
CA GLY A 453 -15.50 -11.47 -14.05
C GLY A 453 -15.20 -12.95 -13.83
N LEU A 454 -14.24 -13.22 -12.97
CA LEU A 454 -13.96 -14.58 -12.46
C LEU A 454 -14.53 -14.79 -11.06
N GLY A 455 -15.22 -13.79 -10.48
CA GLY A 455 -15.76 -13.82 -9.14
C GLY A 455 -14.69 -13.73 -8.06
N ASN A 456 -15.03 -14.22 -6.88
CA ASN A 456 -14.21 -14.22 -5.68
C ASN A 456 -14.14 -15.65 -5.14
N PRO A 457 -13.00 -16.15 -4.64
CA PRO A 457 -12.95 -17.46 -3.97
C PRO A 457 -13.81 -17.52 -2.71
N GLU A 458 -14.09 -16.38 -2.09
CA GLU A 458 -14.94 -16.26 -0.90
C GLU A 458 -16.38 -15.95 -1.29
N THR A 459 -17.32 -16.61 -0.61
CA THR A 459 -18.76 -16.35 -0.78
C THR A 459 -19.27 -15.27 0.17
N ASP A 460 -18.61 -15.08 1.32
CA ASP A 460 -18.89 -14.02 2.26
C ASP A 460 -18.19 -12.70 1.81
N PRO A 461 -18.94 -11.60 1.61
CA PRO A 461 -18.35 -10.33 1.14
C PRO A 461 -17.29 -9.75 2.07
N VAL A 462 -17.43 -9.91 3.40
CA VAL A 462 -16.46 -9.41 4.38
C VAL A 462 -15.15 -10.19 4.29
N ARG A 463 -15.23 -11.50 4.10
CA ARG A 463 -14.06 -12.34 3.82
C ARG A 463 -13.46 -12.00 2.46
N GLY A 464 -14.31 -11.83 1.45
CA GLY A 464 -13.91 -11.53 0.07
C GLY A 464 -13.11 -10.25 -0.10
N ARG A 465 -13.21 -9.30 0.82
CA ARG A 465 -12.40 -8.08 0.82
C ARG A 465 -10.91 -8.34 1.05
N ARG A 466 -10.56 -9.42 1.74
CA ARG A 466 -9.19 -9.73 2.18
C ARG A 466 -8.38 -10.57 1.19
N ILE A 467 -8.93 -10.90 0.02
CA ILE A 467 -8.19 -11.63 -1.01
C ILE A 467 -7.05 -10.78 -1.58
N GLY A 468 -5.98 -11.47 -2.01
CA GLY A 468 -4.81 -10.83 -2.61
C GLY A 468 -4.99 -10.54 -4.10
N VAL A 469 -4.02 -9.84 -4.68
CA VAL A 469 -3.96 -9.65 -6.14
C VAL A 469 -3.63 -10.96 -6.84
N PRO A 470 -4.19 -11.19 -8.05
CA PRO A 470 -3.96 -12.44 -8.79
C PRO A 470 -2.52 -12.53 -9.30
N VAL A 471 -1.97 -13.74 -9.24
CA VAL A 471 -0.78 -14.15 -10.00
C VAL A 471 -1.12 -15.31 -10.91
N ALA A 472 -0.51 -15.37 -12.09
CA ALA A 472 -0.78 -16.43 -13.05
C ALA A 472 0.49 -16.92 -13.72
N VAL A 473 0.45 -18.19 -14.13
CA VAL A 473 1.53 -18.82 -14.88
C VAL A 473 0.95 -19.78 -15.91
N THR A 474 1.53 -19.81 -17.11
CA THR A 474 1.17 -20.78 -18.14
C THR A 474 2.03 -22.02 -17.98
N ALA A 475 1.40 -23.15 -17.72
CA ALA A 475 2.04 -24.45 -17.61
C ALA A 475 2.56 -24.93 -18.99
N ARG A 476 3.45 -25.93 -18.99
CA ARG A 476 4.00 -26.51 -20.24
C ARG A 476 2.93 -27.09 -21.16
N ASP A 477 1.83 -27.59 -20.62
CA ASP A 477 0.69 -28.09 -21.36
C ASP A 477 -0.19 -26.98 -21.98
N GLY A 478 0.09 -25.73 -21.68
CA GLY A 478 -0.61 -24.54 -22.19
C GLY A 478 -1.81 -24.09 -21.34
N ARG A 479 -2.17 -24.80 -20.27
CA ARG A 479 -3.17 -24.33 -19.31
C ARG A 479 -2.60 -23.16 -18.51
N VAL A 480 -3.48 -22.23 -18.12
CA VAL A 480 -3.08 -21.11 -17.25
C VAL A 480 -3.61 -21.37 -15.85
N HIS A 481 -2.70 -21.38 -14.89
CA HIS A 481 -3.01 -21.48 -13.47
C HIS A 481 -3.02 -20.09 -12.86
N LEU A 482 -4.15 -19.74 -12.24
CA LEU A 482 -4.38 -18.50 -11.51
C LEU A 482 -4.39 -18.80 -10.01
N PHE A 483 -3.67 -18.00 -9.23
CA PHE A 483 -3.61 -18.11 -7.78
C PHE A 483 -3.89 -16.77 -7.13
N VAL A 484 -4.58 -16.78 -6.00
CA VAL A 484 -4.78 -15.63 -5.12
C VAL A 484 -4.58 -16.06 -3.66
N ARG A 485 -4.08 -15.17 -2.84
CA ARG A 485 -4.18 -15.33 -1.39
C ARG A 485 -5.64 -15.18 -0.98
N ASP A 486 -6.17 -16.09 -0.19
CA ASP A 486 -7.55 -16.05 0.29
C ASP A 486 -7.69 -15.39 1.68
N ALA A 487 -8.92 -15.32 2.19
CA ALA A 487 -9.21 -14.66 3.46
C ALA A 487 -8.64 -15.39 4.68
N ASP A 488 -8.36 -16.68 4.58
CA ASP A 488 -7.72 -17.47 5.64
C ASP A 488 -6.18 -17.40 5.56
N GLN A 489 -5.66 -16.53 4.68
CA GLN A 489 -4.22 -16.38 4.43
C GLN A 489 -3.60 -17.65 3.82
N GLY A 490 -4.42 -18.52 3.24
CA GLY A 490 -4.03 -19.63 2.38
C GLY A 490 -4.06 -19.23 0.90
N ILE A 491 -4.10 -20.22 0.02
CA ILE A 491 -4.12 -20.03 -1.42
C ILE A 491 -5.40 -20.63 -2.02
N SER A 492 -6.03 -19.88 -2.92
CA SER A 492 -7.10 -20.36 -3.78
C SER A 492 -6.69 -20.27 -5.25
N THR A 493 -7.20 -21.18 -6.08
CA THR A 493 -6.80 -21.32 -7.49
C THR A 493 -7.99 -21.50 -8.44
N ARG A 494 -7.79 -21.07 -9.68
CA ARG A 494 -8.58 -21.45 -10.86
C ARG A 494 -7.65 -21.83 -12.01
N VAL A 495 -8.13 -22.65 -12.92
CA VAL A 495 -7.37 -23.09 -14.10
C VAL A 495 -8.14 -22.73 -15.36
N ARG A 496 -7.48 -22.06 -16.30
CA ARG A 496 -7.98 -21.85 -17.67
C ARG A 496 -7.54 -23.03 -18.53
N ALA A 497 -8.50 -23.75 -19.05
CA ALA A 497 -8.27 -24.84 -20.01
C ALA A 497 -7.87 -24.30 -21.40
N LEU A 498 -7.42 -25.22 -22.29
CA LEU A 498 -7.01 -24.86 -23.66
C LEU A 498 -8.16 -24.28 -24.50
N ASP A 499 -9.40 -24.69 -24.21
CA ASP A 499 -10.62 -24.17 -24.85
C ASP A 499 -11.06 -22.79 -24.34
N GLY A 500 -10.32 -22.20 -23.39
CA GLY A 500 -10.60 -20.90 -22.83
C GLY A 500 -11.51 -20.90 -21.60
N ARG A 501 -12.08 -22.05 -21.21
CA ARG A 501 -12.94 -22.14 -20.04
C ARG A 501 -12.14 -22.13 -18.74
N TRP A 502 -12.69 -21.45 -17.72
CA TRP A 502 -12.15 -21.42 -16.37
C TRP A 502 -12.84 -22.44 -15.47
N SER A 503 -12.06 -23.21 -14.70
CA SER A 503 -12.58 -24.07 -13.65
C SER A 503 -13.29 -23.24 -12.56
N PRO A 504 -14.13 -23.81 -11.70
CA PRO A 504 -14.54 -23.19 -10.44
C PRO A 504 -13.34 -22.82 -9.57
N TRP A 505 -13.52 -21.90 -8.61
CA TRP A 505 -12.55 -21.65 -7.55
C TRP A 505 -12.36 -22.90 -6.69
N ARG A 506 -11.13 -23.16 -6.29
CA ARG A 506 -10.76 -24.23 -5.38
C ARG A 506 -9.73 -23.72 -4.37
N GLY A 507 -10.05 -23.84 -3.07
CA GLY A 507 -9.09 -23.59 -2.00
C GLY A 507 -8.01 -24.68 -1.99
N LEU A 508 -6.76 -24.27 -1.88
CA LEU A 508 -5.62 -25.16 -1.68
C LEU A 508 -5.23 -25.25 -0.21
N GLY A 509 -5.73 -24.32 0.63
CA GLY A 509 -5.36 -24.22 2.04
C GLY A 509 -3.91 -23.79 2.25
N GLY A 510 -3.34 -24.15 3.40
CA GLY A 510 -1.98 -23.75 3.81
C GLY A 510 -1.92 -22.34 4.39
N GLY A 511 -0.74 -21.82 4.63
CA GLY A 511 -0.54 -20.50 5.25
C GLY A 511 -0.29 -20.58 6.76
N PRO A 512 -0.27 -19.45 7.48
CA PRO A 512 -0.61 -18.09 7.00
C PRO A 512 0.49 -17.42 6.17
N VAL A 513 0.11 -16.81 5.06
CA VAL A 513 1.05 -16.09 4.17
C VAL A 513 0.69 -14.62 4.02
N GLN A 514 1.72 -13.81 3.72
CA GLN A 514 1.57 -12.42 3.30
C GLN A 514 1.10 -12.33 1.84
N ASP A 515 0.77 -11.12 1.39
CA ASP A 515 0.70 -10.83 -0.04
C ASP A 515 2.10 -10.96 -0.68
N GLY A 516 2.15 -11.09 -2.00
CA GLY A 516 3.41 -11.26 -2.71
C GLY A 516 3.66 -12.70 -3.13
N LEU A 517 2.63 -13.35 -3.67
CA LEU A 517 2.74 -14.68 -4.26
C LEU A 517 3.67 -14.66 -5.48
N THR A 518 4.43 -15.72 -5.67
CA THR A 518 5.26 -15.96 -6.86
C THR A 518 4.89 -17.32 -7.45
N ALA A 519 4.41 -17.33 -8.70
CA ALA A 519 4.08 -18.53 -9.44
C ALA A 519 5.06 -18.71 -10.60
N VAL A 520 5.65 -19.90 -10.72
CA VAL A 520 6.64 -20.24 -11.76
C VAL A 520 6.42 -21.66 -12.30
N VAL A 521 6.94 -21.92 -13.50
CA VAL A 521 7.13 -23.29 -13.99
C VAL A 521 8.54 -23.73 -13.60
N GLY A 522 8.63 -24.80 -12.83
CA GLY A 522 9.88 -25.37 -12.38
C GLY A 522 10.68 -26.06 -13.49
N GLU A 523 11.92 -26.46 -13.20
CA GLU A 523 12.77 -27.26 -14.10
C GLU A 523 12.17 -28.64 -14.37
N ASP A 524 11.45 -29.19 -13.40
CA ASP A 524 10.63 -30.41 -13.51
C ASP A 524 9.43 -30.27 -14.45
N GLY A 525 9.09 -29.04 -14.85
CA GLY A 525 7.95 -28.71 -15.69
C GLY A 525 6.64 -28.55 -14.92
N GLY A 526 6.65 -28.74 -13.60
CA GLY A 526 5.52 -28.50 -12.71
C GLY A 526 5.28 -27.00 -12.46
N VAL A 527 4.06 -26.70 -12.05
CA VAL A 527 3.71 -25.35 -11.58
C VAL A 527 3.95 -25.28 -10.08
N HIS A 528 4.73 -24.29 -9.66
CA HIS A 528 5.07 -24.04 -8.26
C HIS A 528 4.63 -22.64 -7.85
N VAL A 529 4.07 -22.53 -6.65
CA VAL A 529 3.70 -21.24 -6.02
C VAL A 529 4.45 -21.13 -4.70
N TYR A 530 5.09 -20.01 -4.50
CA TYR A 530 5.80 -19.67 -3.26
C TYR A 530 5.21 -18.43 -2.64
N ALA A 531 5.14 -18.41 -1.32
CA ALA A 531 4.65 -17.27 -0.56
C ALA A 531 5.43 -17.07 0.75
N PRO A 532 5.64 -15.81 1.17
CA PRO A 532 6.28 -15.50 2.42
C PRO A 532 5.31 -15.78 3.59
N GLY A 533 5.71 -16.67 4.50
CA GLY A 533 4.99 -16.96 5.75
C GLY A 533 5.55 -16.18 6.92
N ARG A 534 5.05 -16.48 8.13
CA ARG A 534 5.54 -15.91 9.40
C ARG A 534 6.79 -16.59 9.92
N ASP A 535 6.92 -17.86 9.60
CA ASP A 535 7.91 -18.78 10.15
C ASP A 535 8.79 -19.42 9.07
N THR A 536 8.32 -19.46 7.82
CA THR A 536 9.03 -20.07 6.70
C THR A 536 8.49 -19.57 5.37
N VAL A 537 9.11 -19.99 4.27
CA VAL A 537 8.53 -19.90 2.93
C VAL A 537 7.55 -21.06 2.75
N HIS A 538 6.32 -20.76 2.38
CA HIS A 538 5.34 -21.78 2.03
C HIS A 538 5.37 -22.08 0.52
N HIS A 539 5.02 -23.31 0.16
CA HIS A 539 5.06 -23.83 -1.20
C HIS A 539 3.79 -24.62 -1.53
N TRP A 540 3.28 -24.43 -2.73
CA TRP A 540 2.14 -25.19 -3.29
C TRP A 540 2.46 -25.65 -4.71
N THR A 541 1.84 -26.77 -5.07
CA THR A 541 1.57 -27.16 -6.43
C THR A 541 0.08 -26.95 -6.74
N PRO A 542 -0.38 -27.14 -7.99
CA PRO A 542 -1.80 -27.07 -8.29
C PRO A 542 -2.67 -28.06 -7.49
N GLU A 543 -2.09 -29.09 -6.93
CA GLU A 543 -2.78 -30.12 -6.14
C GLU A 543 -3.03 -29.68 -4.68
N GLY A 544 -2.17 -28.84 -4.13
CA GLY A 544 -2.24 -28.35 -2.74
C GLY A 544 -0.90 -27.96 -2.16
N PRO A 545 -0.82 -27.76 -0.82
CA PRO A 545 0.43 -27.51 -0.13
C PRO A 545 1.44 -28.61 -0.40
N ALA A 546 2.67 -28.21 -0.73
CA ALA A 546 3.77 -29.12 -1.00
C ALA A 546 4.88 -28.96 0.06
N PRO A 547 5.53 -30.04 0.48
CA PRO A 547 6.64 -29.96 1.41
C PRO A 547 7.75 -29.07 0.87
N LEU A 548 8.29 -28.22 1.74
CA LEU A 548 9.51 -27.49 1.50
C LEU A 548 10.36 -27.62 2.76
N ALA A 549 11.63 -28.01 2.62
CA ALA A 549 12.53 -28.09 3.77
C ALA A 549 12.54 -26.78 4.52
N GLY A 550 12.62 -26.81 5.86
CA GLY A 550 12.58 -25.61 6.71
C GLY A 550 13.56 -24.55 6.23
N LEU A 551 13.02 -23.51 5.61
CA LEU A 551 13.78 -22.37 5.10
C LEU A 551 13.79 -21.25 6.14
N PRO A 552 14.82 -20.40 6.14
CA PRO A 552 14.79 -19.18 6.93
C PRO A 552 13.54 -18.35 6.68
N VAL A 553 13.07 -17.65 7.70
CA VAL A 553 11.90 -16.77 7.62
C VAL A 553 12.11 -15.71 6.54
N PRO A 554 11.16 -15.51 5.61
CA PRO A 554 11.22 -14.45 4.63
C PRO A 554 10.69 -13.13 5.21
N ALA A 555 11.37 -12.03 4.95
CA ALA A 555 10.90 -10.71 5.34
C ALA A 555 9.84 -10.14 4.38
N ASP A 556 9.94 -10.49 3.09
CA ASP A 556 9.11 -9.99 1.99
C ASP A 556 8.84 -11.10 0.97
N ALA A 557 8.18 -10.73 -0.14
CA ALA A 557 7.92 -11.62 -1.27
C ALA A 557 9.20 -12.34 -1.76
N VAL A 558 9.03 -13.59 -2.13
CA VAL A 558 10.12 -14.49 -2.56
C VAL A 558 10.20 -14.47 -4.08
N ALA A 559 11.38 -14.25 -4.64
CA ALA A 559 11.62 -14.46 -6.07
C ALA A 559 12.05 -15.90 -6.33
N ALA A 560 11.53 -16.50 -7.42
CA ALA A 560 11.85 -17.87 -7.82
C ALA A 560 12.31 -17.92 -9.27
N VAL A 561 13.43 -18.57 -9.54
CA VAL A 561 13.94 -18.83 -10.90
C VAL A 561 14.86 -20.04 -10.92
N GLY A 562 14.67 -20.95 -11.89
CA GLY A 562 15.52 -22.12 -12.07
C GLY A 562 15.61 -22.98 -10.80
N GLY A 563 14.49 -23.28 -10.15
CA GLY A 563 14.43 -24.10 -8.93
C GLY A 563 15.03 -23.44 -7.69
N ARG A 564 15.48 -22.18 -7.76
CA ARG A 564 16.08 -21.45 -6.64
C ARG A 564 15.18 -20.31 -6.18
N LEU A 565 15.15 -20.09 -4.86
CA LEU A 565 14.44 -18.97 -4.23
C LEU A 565 15.44 -17.92 -3.77
N TYR A 566 15.05 -16.65 -3.89
CA TYR A 566 15.82 -15.50 -3.46
C TYR A 566 14.93 -14.57 -2.64
N TYR A 567 15.33 -14.26 -1.42
CA TYR A 567 14.57 -13.40 -0.51
C TYR A 567 15.49 -12.85 0.60
N ARG A 568 15.00 -11.89 1.35
CA ARG A 568 15.68 -11.38 2.54
C ARG A 568 15.08 -11.99 3.80
N THR A 569 15.90 -12.14 4.82
CA THR A 569 15.45 -12.55 6.16
C THR A 569 15.14 -11.32 7.02
N PRO A 570 14.38 -11.47 8.12
CA PRO A 570 13.99 -10.34 8.97
C PRO A 570 15.16 -9.49 9.43
N ALA A 571 14.97 -8.17 9.41
CA ALA A 571 15.95 -7.16 9.82
C ALA A 571 17.31 -7.23 9.09
N SER A 572 17.42 -7.97 7.99
CA SER A 572 18.68 -8.21 7.26
C SER A 572 18.70 -7.51 5.91
N SER A 573 19.86 -6.91 5.56
CA SER A 573 20.13 -6.44 4.21
C SER A 573 20.66 -7.55 3.28
N ALA A 574 21.08 -8.70 3.83
CA ALA A 574 21.64 -9.79 3.03
C ALA A 574 20.55 -10.52 2.22
N LEU A 575 20.91 -10.99 1.03
CA LEU A 575 20.04 -11.81 0.20
C LEU A 575 20.31 -13.30 0.46
N THR A 576 19.27 -14.02 0.84
CA THR A 576 19.30 -15.48 1.00
C THR A 576 18.97 -16.16 -0.32
N ALA A 577 19.71 -17.24 -0.63
CA ALA A 577 19.42 -18.15 -1.75
C ALA A 577 19.29 -19.58 -1.22
N THR A 578 18.30 -20.35 -1.69
CA THR A 578 18.04 -21.72 -1.20
C THR A 578 19.06 -22.75 -1.64
N ALA A 579 19.88 -22.45 -2.63
CA ALA A 579 20.94 -23.34 -3.10
C ALA A 579 22.13 -22.53 -3.62
N GLY A 580 23.34 -23.05 -3.43
CA GLY A 580 24.58 -22.42 -3.84
C GLY A 580 25.13 -21.42 -2.81
N PRO A 581 26.20 -20.70 -3.16
CA PRO A 581 26.84 -19.76 -2.24
C PRO A 581 25.94 -18.57 -1.91
N PRO A 582 26.19 -17.90 -0.78
CA PRO A 582 25.55 -16.62 -0.45
C PRO A 582 25.69 -15.62 -1.60
N VAL A 583 24.66 -14.81 -1.80
CA VAL A 583 24.63 -13.81 -2.87
C VAL A 583 24.89 -12.43 -2.25
N ASP A 584 26.03 -11.82 -2.61
CA ASP A 584 26.34 -10.45 -2.18
C ASP A 584 25.48 -9.45 -2.97
N PHE A 585 24.30 -9.13 -2.41
CA PHE A 585 23.33 -8.22 -3.01
C PHE A 585 22.59 -7.46 -1.89
N PRO A 586 23.32 -6.60 -1.15
CA PRO A 586 22.75 -5.92 0.02
C PRO A 586 21.65 -4.94 -0.38
N GLY A 587 20.62 -4.85 0.45
CA GLY A 587 19.49 -3.95 0.20
C GLY A 587 18.29 -4.22 1.09
N TYR A 588 17.13 -3.74 0.70
CA TYR A 588 15.85 -4.01 1.40
C TYR A 588 14.69 -4.21 0.41
N GLY A 589 13.59 -4.75 0.94
CA GLY A 589 12.41 -5.09 0.15
C GLY A 589 12.61 -6.29 -0.78
N PRO A 590 11.59 -6.65 -1.56
CA PRO A 590 11.62 -7.82 -2.43
C PRO A 590 12.60 -7.63 -3.60
N VAL A 591 13.06 -8.77 -4.12
CA VAL A 591 13.85 -8.82 -5.36
C VAL A 591 13.02 -9.43 -6.49
N THR A 592 13.37 -9.09 -7.73
CA THR A 592 12.81 -9.72 -8.93
C THR A 592 13.90 -10.55 -9.60
N ALA A 593 13.56 -11.75 -10.08
CA ALA A 593 14.50 -12.65 -10.74
C ALA A 593 14.03 -13.00 -12.16
N ALA A 594 14.95 -12.98 -13.13
CA ALA A 594 14.67 -13.43 -14.49
C ALA A 594 15.97 -14.00 -15.11
N GLY A 595 15.94 -15.26 -15.58
CA GLY A 595 17.12 -15.95 -16.07
C GLY A 595 18.28 -15.86 -15.07
N PRO A 596 19.47 -15.42 -15.48
CA PRO A 596 20.62 -15.29 -14.57
C PRO A 596 20.65 -13.98 -13.78
N TYR A 597 19.62 -13.14 -13.85
CA TYR A 597 19.63 -11.78 -13.29
C TYR A 597 18.76 -11.67 -12.04
N LEU A 598 19.21 -10.82 -11.11
CA LEU A 598 18.45 -10.38 -9.94
C LEU A 598 18.40 -8.85 -9.93
N LEU A 599 17.22 -8.29 -9.70
CA LEU A 599 16.98 -6.85 -9.62
C LEU A 599 16.36 -6.53 -8.24
N GLY A 600 16.85 -5.48 -7.60
CA GLY A 600 16.35 -5.03 -6.30
C GLY A 600 16.81 -3.63 -5.98
N ARG A 601 16.49 -3.15 -4.76
CA ARG A 601 16.96 -1.87 -4.22
C ARG A 601 18.14 -2.11 -3.26
N ASP A 602 19.12 -1.23 -3.27
CA ASP A 602 20.11 -1.16 -2.20
C ASP A 602 19.50 -0.48 -0.95
N THR A 603 20.28 -0.32 0.12
CA THR A 603 19.79 0.28 1.37
C THR A 603 19.47 1.78 1.26
N SER A 604 19.87 2.44 0.17
CA SER A 604 19.49 3.84 -0.14
C SER A 604 18.24 3.95 -1.03
N GLY A 605 17.67 2.81 -1.47
CA GLY A 605 16.55 2.78 -2.41
C GLY A 605 16.97 2.80 -3.89
N THR A 606 18.26 2.89 -4.20
CA THR A 606 18.76 2.87 -5.58
C THR A 606 18.61 1.48 -6.19
N LEU A 607 18.11 1.41 -7.44
CA LEU A 607 18.01 0.14 -8.16
C LEU A 607 19.38 -0.44 -8.48
N GLN A 608 19.51 -1.73 -8.28
CA GLN A 608 20.72 -2.50 -8.61
C GLN A 608 20.35 -3.81 -9.30
N LEU A 609 21.17 -4.20 -10.26
CA LEU A 609 21.08 -5.45 -11.01
C LEU A 609 22.34 -6.30 -10.81
N LEU A 610 22.15 -7.58 -10.53
CA LEU A 610 23.23 -8.56 -10.40
C LEU A 610 23.08 -9.64 -11.49
N HIS A 611 24.18 -9.99 -12.15
CA HIS A 611 24.30 -11.19 -13.00
C HIS A 611 24.95 -12.32 -12.20
N ARG A 612 24.21 -13.40 -11.91
CA ARG A 612 24.65 -14.52 -11.06
C ARG A 612 25.81 -15.35 -11.61
N GLY A 613 26.00 -15.38 -12.94
CA GLY A 613 26.98 -16.24 -13.60
C GLY A 613 28.29 -15.55 -14.03
N ARG A 614 28.42 -14.25 -13.90
CA ARG A 614 29.59 -13.46 -14.24
C ARG A 614 30.08 -12.68 -13.04
N SER A 615 31.25 -12.95 -12.52
CA SER A 615 32.05 -12.18 -11.53
C SER A 615 31.30 -11.42 -10.41
N GLY A 616 30.01 -11.66 -10.17
CA GLY A 616 29.19 -10.99 -9.11
C GLY A 616 29.10 -9.47 -9.23
N ARG A 617 29.36 -8.89 -10.42
CA ARG A 617 29.34 -7.44 -10.59
C ARG A 617 27.92 -6.88 -10.51
N ILE A 618 27.70 -5.97 -9.54
CA ILE A 618 26.46 -5.23 -9.39
C ILE A 618 26.50 -3.98 -10.27
N GLN A 619 25.48 -3.80 -11.10
CA GLN A 619 25.23 -2.57 -11.84
C GLN A 619 24.19 -1.75 -11.09
N ARG A 620 24.37 -0.44 -10.99
CA ARG A 620 23.42 0.48 -10.34
C ARG A 620 22.79 1.38 -11.38
N ALA A 621 21.49 1.58 -11.25
CA ALA A 621 20.78 2.60 -12.01
C ALA A 621 21.24 4.01 -11.60
N ALA A 622 20.93 4.99 -12.43
CA ALA A 622 21.15 6.38 -12.06
C ALA A 622 20.35 6.74 -10.79
N ARG A 623 20.93 7.53 -9.90
CA ARG A 623 20.30 7.90 -8.60
C ARG A 623 18.99 8.66 -8.76
N ASP A 624 18.80 9.32 -9.89
CA ASP A 624 17.58 10.05 -10.23
C ASP A 624 16.47 9.14 -10.78
N LEU A 625 16.75 7.86 -11.01
CA LEU A 625 15.74 6.88 -11.37
C LEU A 625 15.01 6.39 -10.11
N VAL A 626 14.12 7.22 -9.62
CA VAL A 626 13.21 6.83 -8.54
C VAL A 626 12.15 5.90 -9.13
N THR A 627 11.99 4.73 -8.53
CA THR A 627 10.97 3.76 -8.93
C THR A 627 9.92 3.62 -7.83
N LEU A 628 8.69 3.50 -8.26
CA LEU A 628 7.57 3.17 -7.41
C LEU A 628 7.34 1.67 -7.44
N GLY A 629 7.03 1.10 -6.27
CA GLY A 629 6.77 -0.34 -6.18
C GLY A 629 7.96 -1.20 -6.62
N GLY A 630 7.67 -2.43 -7.02
CA GLY A 630 8.65 -3.38 -7.50
C GLY A 630 8.92 -3.24 -9.00
N PRO A 631 10.18 -3.03 -9.44
CA PRO A 631 10.48 -2.99 -10.86
C PRO A 631 10.32 -4.39 -11.49
N ALA A 632 9.86 -4.41 -12.75
CA ALA A 632 9.84 -5.61 -13.56
C ALA A 632 11.25 -5.91 -14.12
N LEU A 633 11.53 -7.19 -14.35
CA LEU A 633 12.74 -7.66 -14.99
C LEU A 633 12.38 -8.71 -16.03
N SER A 634 12.91 -8.57 -17.22
CA SER A 634 12.82 -9.57 -18.30
C SER A 634 14.23 -9.93 -18.79
N ALA A 635 14.48 -11.20 -19.02
CA ALA A 635 15.66 -11.67 -19.71
C ALA A 635 15.33 -11.82 -21.19
N THR A 636 15.68 -10.85 -22.00
CA THR A 636 15.47 -10.87 -23.45
C THR A 636 16.65 -11.49 -24.18
N ARG A 637 16.52 -11.75 -25.49
CA ARG A 637 17.62 -12.24 -26.34
C ARG A 637 18.80 -11.25 -26.38
N ASN A 638 18.53 -9.96 -26.20
CA ASN A 638 19.53 -8.88 -26.22
C ASN A 638 20.09 -8.53 -24.83
N GLY A 639 19.73 -9.27 -23.80
CA GLY A 639 20.16 -9.04 -22.42
C GLY A 639 19.00 -8.70 -21.47
N PRO A 640 19.30 -8.30 -20.23
CA PRO A 640 18.28 -7.95 -19.27
C PRO A 640 17.65 -6.58 -19.57
N VAL A 641 16.35 -6.48 -19.36
CA VAL A 641 15.62 -5.22 -19.39
C VAL A 641 14.83 -5.07 -18.10
N ALA A 642 15.03 -3.98 -17.40
CA ALA A 642 14.21 -3.61 -16.26
C ALA A 642 13.21 -2.52 -16.67
N ALA A 643 12.03 -2.54 -16.07
CA ALA A 643 10.99 -1.54 -16.29
C ALA A 643 10.26 -1.20 -15.00
N GLY A 644 9.74 0.01 -14.91
CA GLY A 644 8.91 0.44 -13.79
C GLY A 644 8.19 1.75 -14.10
N LEU A 645 7.45 2.25 -13.11
CA LEU A 645 6.81 3.56 -13.16
C LEU A 645 7.68 4.60 -12.44
N SER A 646 7.84 5.75 -13.08
CA SER A 646 8.43 6.93 -12.48
C SER A 646 7.42 7.63 -11.56
N PRO A 647 7.86 8.56 -10.71
CA PRO A 647 6.96 9.38 -9.88
C PRO A 647 5.93 10.20 -10.67
N ALA A 648 6.18 10.48 -11.94
CA ALA A 648 5.20 11.11 -12.85
C ALA A 648 4.22 10.11 -13.47
N ALA A 649 4.13 8.88 -12.93
CA ALA A 649 3.31 7.78 -13.47
C ALA A 649 3.61 7.46 -14.95
N ARG A 650 4.82 7.71 -15.39
CA ARG A 650 5.32 7.36 -16.74
C ARG A 650 6.20 6.12 -16.66
N PRO A 651 6.18 5.25 -17.69
CA PRO A 651 7.05 4.10 -17.71
C PRO A 651 8.51 4.52 -17.95
N TRP A 652 9.42 3.74 -17.44
CA TRP A 652 10.84 3.82 -17.78
C TRP A 652 11.37 2.44 -18.15
N LEU A 653 12.35 2.41 -19.02
CA LEU A 653 13.11 1.22 -19.38
C LEU A 653 14.59 1.44 -19.02
N TRP A 654 15.20 0.42 -18.44
CA TRP A 654 16.63 0.38 -18.18
C TRP A 654 17.24 -0.84 -18.85
N TYR A 655 18.16 -0.57 -19.79
CA TYR A 655 18.98 -1.56 -20.47
C TYR A 655 20.37 -1.52 -19.84
N PRO A 656 20.69 -2.41 -18.90
CA PRO A 656 22.01 -2.47 -18.30
C PRO A 656 23.04 -2.87 -19.35
N ASP A 657 24.12 -2.08 -19.51
CA ASP A 657 25.21 -2.41 -20.43
C ASP A 657 26.00 -3.61 -19.89
N SER A 658 26.09 -4.65 -20.70
CA SER A 658 26.82 -5.87 -20.35
C SER A 658 28.35 -5.66 -20.29
N SER A 659 28.89 -4.61 -20.90
CA SER A 659 30.32 -4.38 -21.04
C SER A 659 30.92 -3.39 -20.03
N THR A 660 30.22 -2.30 -19.71
CA THR A 660 30.77 -1.19 -18.91
C THR A 660 30.21 -1.08 -17.49
N GLY A 661 29.09 -1.76 -17.19
CA GLY A 661 28.42 -1.69 -15.87
C GLY A 661 27.67 -0.39 -15.60
N THR A 662 27.55 0.48 -16.58
CA THR A 662 26.71 1.68 -16.54
C THR A 662 25.67 1.57 -17.64
N GLY A 663 24.46 1.22 -17.30
CA GLY A 663 23.33 1.21 -18.24
C GLY A 663 22.68 2.58 -18.34
N THR A 664 22.20 2.93 -19.52
CA THR A 664 21.41 4.14 -19.73
C THR A 664 19.95 3.83 -19.40
N ALA A 665 19.41 4.41 -18.31
CA ALA A 665 17.98 4.47 -18.12
C ALA A 665 17.42 5.61 -18.98
N ARG A 666 16.50 5.29 -19.88
CA ARG A 666 15.77 6.32 -20.63
C ARG A 666 14.45 6.60 -19.92
N LYS A 667 14.34 7.80 -19.36
CA LYS A 667 13.05 8.37 -18.95
C LYS A 667 12.33 8.81 -20.24
N ILE A 668 11.11 8.41 -20.37
CA ILE A 668 10.24 8.83 -21.47
C ILE A 668 9.31 9.92 -20.95
#